data_8239bf22649408e84265fe03c55c7135
#
_entry.id   8239bf22649408e84265fe03c55c7135
#
_cell.length_a   1.000
_cell.length_b   1.000
_cell.length_c   1.000
_cell.angle_alpha   90.00
_cell.angle_beta   90.00
_cell.angle_gamma   90.00
#
_symmetry.space_group_name_H-M   'P 1'
#
loop_
_entity.id
_entity.type
_entity.pdbx_description
1 polymer ?
#
loop_
_entity_poly.entity_id
_entity_poly.type
_entity_poly.pdbx_seq_one_letter_code
_entity_poly.pdbx_strand_id
1 'polypeptide(L)'
;MKKWIALATGLSLVLSGFAAAGFQPSKVQAADRTGFVQTDGTQFLLDGSTFYYAGTNNYYLNFKPQYEVDQVMEDAAAMGLKVIRTWGNLDAGVKTDKVNKDGYTVFTDSVDGSGEKEGVYYQYFDADLGRPVVNEGKDGLQKLDYAIYKAEQEGVRLLITFTNNWEAFGGMSQYVKWAKLAGENVTGHDDFYTNETIKGWYKDYIKTLLNHENVYTGVKYKDDPTIFSWELANEPRCESDAGCENHVVENWASEMSDYVKSIDSNHMLAVGDEGFYNYGYNDFPEGDHKYVYHGSSGMDWLSLTNLPNIDYGTIHVYCDQWGLTKEQGNFWFKKHGEDAAAMNKPVIVEEFGWKDKSERADVYNEWFDIFEGNTYEGVEYAGTNYWMLASLTGDGTLYQDYDGYTVYYKGDANGNPTQDACDAIMAHAQRMDAKNTQNSVSPKKANFDIVKPADIQLRTTMELGSVSGVQFGDKMLTEGTDYTVEDNVITISAKVLEGLELGNYKITILTTDGNQPTVLLSVIDSNAETQKKSVIDNFESYADDAELAAAYHRNSSGDSLTVSLDAEHAKNGNYAMKYEYSVADGGAGYCGTTKKLNGADWTGFDGIHFWILSDGSNRDTTIQFIDGAGAYWESIQHVTAETGWQEVKIPFSDFRLQQWGTAAETPTLNGVSEYSIYTGQNGNPGTGVWYFDDIGLYQDGATVPDAEVVESSATFSKQAPADVIFTIITNGHAVTGITEEGEALQQGVDFAINGSQFRFNQSYLETLSEGVHTYHVGFATCPDLVLTITVTGSTVTTTETTTEPSETTTTTTTTTTTETTSTETEVTTGSESETTTTTTDADTDTNYGDVNLDGKVDLVDAITMNKYLAGQITLSEQATKNADVNADGSLGDGDSTTLMQFVLMMIPNLPA
;
A
#
# COMPACT_ATOMS: atom_id res chain seq x y z
N MET A 1 20.14 50.50 28.66
CA MET A 1 21.38 50.06 27.98
C MET A 1 22.11 49.10 28.89
N LYS A 2 21.85 47.82 28.76
CA LYS A 2 22.54 46.63 29.27
C LYS A 2 21.54 45.48 29.37
N LYS A 3 21.32 44.77 28.25
CA LYS A 3 20.73 43.44 28.14
C LYS A 3 20.56 43.10 26.65
N TRP A 4 21.64 42.96 25.95
CA TRP A 4 21.73 42.39 24.59
C TRP A 4 23.19 42.04 24.34
N ILE A 5 23.74 41.01 24.93
CA ILE A 5 24.94 40.26 24.55
C ILE A 5 24.93 39.00 25.39
N ALA A 6 24.27 37.96 24.92
CA ALA A 6 24.46 36.57 25.32
C ALA A 6 23.49 35.67 24.50
N LEU A 7 23.65 35.65 23.20
CA LEU A 7 23.08 34.58 22.33
C LEU A 7 23.80 34.56 20.97
N ALA A 8 25.13 34.55 21.00
CA ALA A 8 25.93 34.42 19.78
C ALA A 8 27.22 33.62 20.00
N THR A 9 27.20 32.63 20.88
CA THR A 9 28.37 31.77 21.13
C THR A 9 27.98 30.30 21.39
N GLY A 10 26.87 29.84 20.83
CA GLY A 10 26.42 28.46 20.92
C GLY A 10 26.36 27.70 19.59
N LEU A 11 26.68 28.33 18.48
CA LEU A 11 26.47 27.73 17.15
C LEU A 11 27.76 27.53 16.33
N SER A 12 28.91 27.44 16.97
CA SER A 12 30.22 27.32 16.26
C SER A 12 31.03 26.09 16.67
N LEU A 13 30.41 25.06 17.25
CA LEU A 13 31.17 23.90 17.74
C LEU A 13 30.60 22.53 17.31
N VAL A 14 29.68 22.51 16.33
CA VAL A 14 29.14 21.24 15.79
C VAL A 14 29.65 20.92 14.37
N LEU A 15 30.48 21.75 13.78
CA LEU A 15 30.94 21.61 12.38
C LEU A 15 32.34 21.01 12.21
N SER A 16 32.89 20.31 13.17
CA SER A 16 34.25 19.73 13.06
C SER A 16 34.37 18.26 13.48
N GLY A 17 33.40 17.42 13.09
CA GLY A 17 33.42 16.01 13.43
C GLY A 17 33.06 15.02 12.29
N PHE A 18 33.01 15.48 11.05
CA PHE A 18 32.76 14.56 9.93
C PHE A 18 34.07 13.89 9.48
N ALA A 19 34.37 12.74 10.03
CA ALA A 19 35.43 11.86 9.55
C ALA A 19 34.78 10.56 8.98
N ALA A 20 35.17 10.29 7.76
CA ALA A 20 34.65 9.30 6.85
C ALA A 20 34.46 7.88 7.45
N ALA A 21 33.27 7.36 7.33
CA ALA A 21 33.00 5.92 7.21
C ALA A 21 32.06 5.73 6.02
N GLY A 22 32.37 4.80 5.13
CA GLY A 22 31.68 4.62 3.87
C GLY A 22 30.33 3.92 4.01
N PHE A 23 29.36 4.36 3.25
CA PHE A 23 27.96 3.91 3.27
C PHE A 23 27.46 3.44 1.92
N GLN A 24 26.42 2.65 1.95
CA GLN A 24 25.83 1.92 0.85
C GLN A 24 24.40 2.38 0.57
N PRO A 25 23.96 2.59 -0.70
CA PRO A 25 22.58 2.91 -1.01
C PRO A 25 21.70 1.67 -1.01
N SER A 26 20.62 1.65 -0.23
CA SER A 26 19.48 0.81 -0.53
C SER A 26 18.64 1.53 -1.59
N LYS A 27 18.53 0.96 -2.78
CA LYS A 27 17.47 1.35 -3.71
C LYS A 27 16.15 0.99 -3.04
N VAL A 28 15.45 1.99 -2.52
CA VAL A 28 14.00 1.89 -2.50
C VAL A 28 13.62 1.92 -3.98
N GLN A 29 13.42 0.75 -4.54
CA GLN A 29 12.78 0.63 -5.83
C GLN A 29 11.33 1.06 -5.58
N ALA A 30 11.06 2.37 -5.75
CA ALA A 30 9.72 2.73 -6.15
C ALA A 30 9.46 1.87 -7.39
N ALA A 31 8.47 0.99 -7.32
CA ALA A 31 7.97 0.32 -8.49
C ALA A 31 7.83 1.40 -9.56
N ASP A 32 8.24 1.11 -10.78
CA ASP A 32 8.18 2.07 -11.87
C ASP A 32 6.70 2.33 -12.17
N ARG A 33 6.10 3.27 -11.41
CA ARG A 33 4.69 3.67 -11.50
C ARG A 33 4.53 4.80 -12.51
N THR A 34 5.26 4.74 -13.60
CA THR A 34 5.17 5.72 -14.67
C THR A 34 3.74 5.84 -15.15
N GLY A 35 3.22 7.07 -15.18
CA GLY A 35 1.87 7.39 -15.59
C GLY A 35 0.81 7.30 -14.48
N PHE A 36 1.07 6.70 -13.32
CA PHE A 36 0.12 6.66 -12.20
C PHE A 36 0.25 7.89 -11.31
N VAL A 37 -0.90 8.43 -10.90
CA VAL A 37 -0.93 9.52 -9.92
C VAL A 37 -0.67 8.97 -8.53
N GLN A 38 0.13 9.68 -7.74
CA GLN A 38 0.55 9.30 -6.39
C GLN A 38 0.37 10.49 -5.44
N THR A 39 0.43 10.25 -4.15
CA THR A 39 0.39 11.29 -3.12
C THR A 39 1.79 11.65 -2.64
N ASP A 40 2.02 12.94 -2.36
CA ASP A 40 3.22 13.44 -1.66
C ASP A 40 2.80 14.57 -0.71
N GLY A 41 2.66 14.25 0.56
CA GLY A 41 2.12 15.20 1.53
C GLY A 41 0.68 15.58 1.16
N THR A 42 0.41 16.87 1.01
CA THR A 42 -0.90 17.40 0.66
C THR A 42 -1.14 17.54 -0.86
N GLN A 43 -0.27 16.97 -1.69
CA GLN A 43 -0.29 17.13 -3.14
C GLN A 43 -0.38 15.79 -3.86
N PHE A 44 -0.90 15.82 -5.10
CA PHE A 44 -0.73 14.72 -6.03
C PHE A 44 0.50 14.92 -6.90
N LEU A 45 1.10 13.81 -7.32
CA LEU A 45 2.20 13.76 -8.27
C LEU A 45 1.85 12.87 -9.45
N LEU A 46 2.26 13.28 -10.64
CA LEU A 46 2.26 12.47 -11.85
C LEU A 46 3.68 12.52 -12.44
N ASP A 47 4.34 11.38 -12.51
CA ASP A 47 5.72 11.25 -13.01
C ASP A 47 6.70 12.22 -12.34
N GLY A 48 6.50 12.42 -11.03
CA GLY A 48 7.33 13.30 -10.20
C GLY A 48 7.01 14.79 -10.31
N SER A 49 6.05 15.19 -11.14
CA SER A 49 5.52 16.55 -11.23
C SER A 49 4.27 16.71 -10.39
N THR A 50 4.02 17.89 -9.85
CA THR A 50 2.75 18.18 -9.18
C THR A 50 1.58 18.00 -10.14
N PHE A 51 0.50 17.43 -9.62
CA PHE A 51 -0.72 17.19 -10.40
C PHE A 51 -1.93 17.82 -9.69
N TYR A 52 -2.09 19.13 -9.86
CA TYR A 52 -3.31 19.83 -9.49
C TYR A 52 -4.30 19.74 -10.64
N TYR A 53 -5.59 19.61 -10.34
CA TYR A 53 -6.59 19.47 -11.38
C TYR A 53 -7.94 20.11 -11.04
N ALA A 54 -8.63 20.58 -12.06
CA ALA A 54 -10.07 20.74 -12.07
C ALA A 54 -10.68 19.56 -12.81
N GLY A 55 -11.78 19.06 -12.32
CA GLY A 55 -12.50 17.93 -12.85
C GLY A 55 -14.01 18.08 -12.73
N THR A 56 -14.71 17.01 -13.01
CA THR A 56 -16.18 16.95 -12.95
C THR A 56 -16.66 15.57 -12.57
N ASN A 57 -17.96 15.44 -12.29
CA ASN A 57 -18.67 14.19 -12.18
C ASN A 57 -19.49 13.92 -13.44
N ASN A 58 -19.67 12.66 -13.78
CA ASN A 58 -20.69 12.20 -14.72
C ASN A 58 -21.11 10.77 -14.43
N TYR A 59 -22.36 10.57 -14.02
CA TYR A 59 -22.88 9.27 -13.59
C TYR A 59 -23.30 8.36 -14.74
N TYR A 60 -23.41 8.86 -15.97
CA TYR A 60 -24.00 8.09 -17.08
C TYR A 60 -22.97 7.54 -18.09
N LEU A 61 -21.68 7.81 -17.91
CA LEU A 61 -20.61 7.29 -18.79
C LEU A 61 -20.61 5.76 -18.87
N ASN A 62 -21.01 5.09 -17.80
CA ASN A 62 -20.95 3.64 -17.67
C ASN A 62 -22.14 2.91 -18.32
N PHE A 63 -23.15 3.61 -18.84
CA PHE A 63 -24.31 2.93 -19.47
C PHE A 63 -24.82 3.59 -20.77
N LYS A 64 -24.50 4.83 -21.04
CA LYS A 64 -24.97 5.51 -22.23
C LYS A 64 -24.30 5.03 -23.52
N PRO A 65 -24.88 5.32 -24.70
CA PRO A 65 -24.25 5.03 -25.99
C PRO A 65 -22.92 5.74 -26.16
N GLN A 66 -22.02 5.16 -26.94
CA GLN A 66 -20.67 5.70 -27.19
C GLN A 66 -20.69 7.17 -27.61
N TYR A 67 -21.62 7.56 -28.46
CA TYR A 67 -21.75 8.97 -28.86
C TYR A 67 -21.91 9.94 -27.68
N GLU A 68 -22.74 9.58 -26.67
CA GLU A 68 -22.96 10.44 -25.51
C GLU A 68 -21.72 10.45 -24.60
N VAL A 69 -21.02 9.32 -24.50
CA VAL A 69 -19.72 9.21 -23.81
C VAL A 69 -18.67 10.08 -24.51
N ASP A 70 -18.56 10.00 -25.85
CA ASP A 70 -17.64 10.81 -26.64
C ASP A 70 -17.87 12.30 -26.40
N GLN A 71 -19.14 12.73 -26.41
CA GLN A 71 -19.46 14.14 -26.21
C GLN A 71 -19.04 14.67 -24.83
N VAL A 72 -19.21 13.87 -23.75
CA VAL A 72 -18.77 14.27 -22.42
C VAL A 72 -17.25 14.32 -22.31
N MET A 73 -16.53 13.32 -22.85
CA MET A 73 -15.08 13.28 -22.81
C MET A 73 -14.44 14.43 -23.61
N GLU A 74 -14.95 14.68 -24.83
CA GLU A 74 -14.51 15.79 -25.67
C GLU A 74 -14.77 17.16 -25.01
N ASP A 75 -15.93 17.32 -24.38
CA ASP A 75 -16.30 18.56 -23.68
C ASP A 75 -15.41 18.76 -22.45
N ALA A 76 -15.17 17.73 -21.66
CA ALA A 76 -14.27 17.79 -20.52
C ALA A 76 -12.84 18.18 -20.94
N ALA A 77 -12.30 17.55 -21.97
CA ALA A 77 -10.98 17.88 -22.52
C ALA A 77 -10.92 19.33 -23.03
N ALA A 78 -11.96 19.77 -23.75
CA ALA A 78 -12.06 21.15 -24.27
C ALA A 78 -12.15 22.19 -23.15
N MET A 79 -12.76 21.86 -22.02
CA MET A 79 -12.80 22.68 -20.81
C MET A 79 -11.48 22.73 -20.05
N GLY A 80 -10.52 21.84 -20.37
CA GLY A 80 -9.26 21.69 -19.67
C GLY A 80 -9.35 20.84 -18.38
N LEU A 81 -10.45 20.09 -18.22
CA LEU A 81 -10.64 19.20 -17.07
C LEU A 81 -9.74 17.97 -17.21
N LYS A 82 -9.16 17.50 -16.11
CA LYS A 82 -8.21 16.39 -16.12
C LYS A 82 -8.76 15.09 -15.53
N VAL A 83 -9.79 15.16 -14.68
CA VAL A 83 -10.38 14.00 -14.00
C VAL A 83 -11.90 14.06 -14.11
N ILE A 84 -12.51 12.94 -14.45
CA ILE A 84 -13.96 12.73 -14.38
C ILE A 84 -14.23 11.61 -13.38
N ARG A 85 -15.04 11.90 -12.38
CA ARG A 85 -15.55 10.89 -11.46
C ARG A 85 -16.80 10.23 -12.04
N THR A 86 -16.87 8.90 -11.98
CA THR A 86 -17.99 8.11 -12.52
C THR A 86 -18.25 6.85 -11.71
N TRP A 87 -19.41 6.20 -11.94
CA TRP A 87 -19.80 4.99 -11.25
C TRP A 87 -19.16 3.76 -11.88
N GLY A 88 -18.56 2.91 -11.07
CA GLY A 88 -18.10 1.57 -11.42
C GLY A 88 -19.14 0.48 -11.15
N ASN A 89 -20.39 0.82 -10.85
CA ASN A 89 -21.45 -0.15 -10.55
C ASN A 89 -22.74 0.11 -11.33
N LEU A 90 -23.46 -0.95 -11.66
CA LEU A 90 -24.84 -1.00 -12.14
C LEU A 90 -25.42 -2.34 -11.69
N ASP A 91 -26.06 -2.35 -10.53
CA ASP A 91 -26.45 -3.56 -9.84
C ASP A 91 -27.93 -3.86 -10.07
N ALA A 92 -28.19 -4.91 -10.87
CA ALA A 92 -29.54 -5.34 -11.24
C ALA A 92 -30.09 -6.40 -10.27
N GLY A 93 -31.38 -6.61 -10.31
CA GLY A 93 -32.06 -7.63 -9.52
C GLY A 93 -31.78 -9.07 -9.98
N VAL A 94 -32.77 -9.92 -9.88
CA VAL A 94 -32.70 -11.32 -10.33
C VAL A 94 -32.86 -11.38 -11.84
N LYS A 95 -31.90 -11.95 -12.53
CA LYS A 95 -31.95 -12.16 -13.98
C LYS A 95 -33.03 -13.17 -14.38
N THR A 96 -33.79 -12.85 -15.39
CA THR A 96 -34.81 -13.75 -15.96
C THR A 96 -34.48 -14.12 -17.40
N ASP A 97 -35.11 -15.19 -17.91
CA ASP A 97 -35.03 -15.60 -19.33
C ASP A 97 -35.85 -14.70 -20.28
N LYS A 98 -36.42 -13.63 -19.78
CA LYS A 98 -37.28 -12.73 -20.56
C LYS A 98 -36.49 -11.56 -21.10
N VAL A 99 -36.90 -11.08 -22.26
CA VAL A 99 -36.50 -9.81 -22.84
C VAL A 99 -37.72 -8.89 -22.97
N ASN A 100 -37.46 -7.58 -22.82
CA ASN A 100 -38.49 -6.57 -23.03
C ASN A 100 -38.71 -6.32 -24.54
N LYS A 101 -39.57 -5.34 -24.86
CA LYS A 101 -39.90 -4.97 -26.27
C LYS A 101 -38.72 -4.43 -27.07
N ASP A 102 -37.67 -3.93 -26.36
CA ASP A 102 -36.46 -3.34 -26.93
C ASP A 102 -35.33 -4.40 -27.05
N GLY A 103 -35.61 -5.65 -26.60
CA GLY A 103 -34.65 -6.74 -26.63
C GLY A 103 -33.70 -6.82 -25.42
N TYR A 104 -33.95 -6.04 -24.41
CA TYR A 104 -33.11 -6.01 -23.18
C TYR A 104 -33.57 -7.08 -22.19
N THR A 105 -32.61 -7.62 -21.44
CA THR A 105 -32.86 -8.56 -20.34
C THR A 105 -33.82 -7.95 -19.31
N VAL A 106 -34.79 -8.75 -18.84
CA VAL A 106 -35.71 -8.36 -17.77
C VAL A 106 -35.23 -8.90 -16.44
N PHE A 107 -35.16 -8.03 -15.47
CA PHE A 107 -34.84 -8.39 -14.08
C PHE A 107 -36.09 -8.28 -13.19
N THR A 108 -36.11 -8.98 -12.09
CA THR A 108 -37.05 -8.79 -10.97
C THR A 108 -36.26 -8.43 -9.73
N ASP A 109 -36.94 -7.77 -8.82
CA ASP A 109 -36.30 -7.41 -7.53
C ASP A 109 -35.09 -6.45 -7.61
N SER A 110 -34.98 -5.67 -8.70
CA SER A 110 -34.07 -4.54 -8.74
C SER A 110 -34.53 -3.46 -7.77
N VAL A 111 -33.55 -2.83 -7.12
CA VAL A 111 -33.79 -1.64 -6.27
C VAL A 111 -34.00 -0.42 -7.17
N ASP A 112 -33.07 -0.23 -8.10
CA ASP A 112 -33.13 0.77 -9.18
C ASP A 112 -32.84 0.09 -10.52
N GLY A 113 -33.60 0.39 -11.52
CA GLY A 113 -33.45 -0.18 -12.87
C GLY A 113 -32.94 0.82 -13.91
N SER A 114 -32.16 1.81 -13.50
CA SER A 114 -31.67 2.86 -14.41
C SER A 114 -30.82 2.31 -15.55
N GLY A 115 -29.83 1.48 -15.28
CA GLY A 115 -29.02 0.78 -16.29
C GLY A 115 -29.83 -0.22 -17.12
N GLU A 116 -30.73 -0.96 -16.49
CA GLU A 116 -31.61 -1.95 -17.15
C GLU A 116 -32.49 -1.34 -18.24
N LYS A 117 -32.91 -0.08 -18.06
CA LYS A 117 -33.72 0.65 -19.06
C LYS A 117 -32.95 0.94 -20.34
N GLU A 118 -31.63 1.01 -20.24
CA GLU A 118 -30.69 1.17 -21.36
C GLU A 118 -30.11 -0.18 -21.81
N GLY A 119 -30.53 -1.28 -21.18
CA GLY A 119 -30.07 -2.64 -21.45
C GLY A 119 -28.67 -2.95 -20.91
N VAL A 120 -28.21 -2.19 -19.91
CA VAL A 120 -26.86 -2.33 -19.32
C VAL A 120 -26.96 -2.68 -17.84
N TYR A 121 -26.10 -3.60 -17.40
CA TYR A 121 -25.99 -4.03 -16.01
C TYR A 121 -24.60 -4.64 -15.77
N TYR A 122 -23.97 -4.32 -14.65
CA TYR A 122 -22.63 -4.83 -14.31
C TYR A 122 -22.70 -6.06 -13.42
N GLN A 123 -23.68 -6.09 -12.52
CA GLN A 123 -23.94 -7.24 -11.67
C GLN A 123 -25.44 -7.60 -11.69
N TYR A 124 -25.73 -8.86 -11.45
CA TYR A 124 -27.10 -9.35 -11.30
C TYR A 124 -27.12 -10.58 -10.40
N PHE A 125 -28.23 -10.83 -9.72
CA PHE A 125 -28.39 -12.06 -8.93
C PHE A 125 -28.77 -13.23 -9.83
N ASP A 126 -27.94 -14.28 -9.77
CA ASP A 126 -28.21 -15.55 -10.42
C ASP A 126 -28.95 -16.45 -9.43
N ALA A 127 -30.21 -16.77 -9.73
CA ALA A 127 -31.06 -17.55 -8.83
C ALA A 127 -30.61 -19.02 -8.70
N ASP A 128 -29.93 -19.57 -9.71
CA ASP A 128 -29.45 -20.95 -9.71
C ASP A 128 -28.17 -21.08 -8.86
N LEU A 129 -27.31 -20.06 -8.91
CA LEU A 129 -26.10 -19.97 -8.10
C LEU A 129 -26.36 -19.41 -6.69
N GLY A 130 -27.47 -18.70 -6.48
CA GLY A 130 -27.82 -18.08 -5.20
C GLY A 130 -26.89 -16.93 -4.78
N ARG A 131 -26.26 -16.25 -5.75
CA ARG A 131 -25.33 -15.15 -5.51
C ARG A 131 -25.27 -14.16 -6.68
N PRO A 132 -24.74 -12.94 -6.49
CA PRO A 132 -24.49 -12.05 -7.60
C PRO A 132 -23.38 -12.57 -8.53
N VAL A 133 -23.48 -12.18 -9.80
CA VAL A 133 -22.55 -12.52 -10.88
C VAL A 133 -22.23 -11.25 -11.65
N VAL A 134 -20.97 -11.07 -12.03
CA VAL A 134 -20.50 -9.94 -12.82
C VAL A 134 -20.74 -10.20 -14.31
N ASN A 135 -21.24 -9.20 -15.03
CA ASN A 135 -21.41 -9.21 -16.47
C ASN A 135 -20.22 -8.47 -17.14
N GLU A 136 -19.26 -9.21 -17.60
CA GLU A 136 -18.10 -8.65 -18.32
C GLU A 136 -18.38 -8.45 -19.83
N GLY A 137 -19.60 -8.69 -20.30
CA GLY A 137 -19.98 -8.58 -21.69
C GLY A 137 -20.22 -7.14 -22.16
N LYS A 138 -20.66 -7.03 -23.42
CA LYS A 138 -20.92 -5.76 -24.14
C LYS A 138 -22.03 -4.90 -23.52
N ASP A 139 -22.95 -5.50 -22.81
CA ASP A 139 -24.02 -4.90 -22.04
C ASP A 139 -23.70 -4.84 -20.53
N GLY A 140 -22.43 -4.99 -20.19
CA GLY A 140 -21.83 -4.95 -18.88
C GLY A 140 -20.54 -4.13 -18.87
N LEU A 141 -19.45 -4.68 -18.31
CA LEU A 141 -18.17 -3.97 -18.10
C LEU A 141 -17.56 -3.40 -19.39
N GLN A 142 -17.86 -3.95 -20.58
CA GLN A 142 -17.38 -3.37 -21.83
C GLN A 142 -17.91 -1.96 -22.11
N LYS A 143 -18.92 -1.49 -21.39
CA LYS A 143 -19.32 -0.08 -21.40
C LYS A 143 -18.30 0.80 -20.67
N LEU A 144 -17.83 0.34 -19.52
CA LEU A 144 -16.78 1.02 -18.77
C LEU A 144 -15.42 0.92 -19.50
N ASP A 145 -15.14 -0.22 -20.18
CA ASP A 145 -13.98 -0.34 -21.08
C ASP A 145 -13.92 0.79 -22.07
N TYR A 146 -15.07 1.09 -22.70
CA TYR A 146 -15.14 2.17 -23.68
C TYR A 146 -14.91 3.55 -23.05
N ALA A 147 -15.49 3.79 -21.87
CA ALA A 147 -15.29 5.05 -21.16
C ALA A 147 -13.81 5.27 -20.80
N ILE A 148 -13.12 4.23 -20.31
CA ILE A 148 -11.67 4.29 -20.00
C ILE A 148 -10.87 4.51 -21.29
N TYR A 149 -11.14 3.75 -22.36
CA TYR A 149 -10.47 3.91 -23.64
C TYR A 149 -10.64 5.34 -24.20
N LYS A 150 -11.86 5.90 -24.17
CA LYS A 150 -12.12 7.24 -24.68
C LYS A 150 -11.47 8.31 -23.79
N ALA A 151 -11.44 8.12 -22.47
CA ALA A 151 -10.75 9.00 -21.55
C ALA A 151 -9.24 9.07 -21.85
N GLU A 152 -8.60 7.93 -22.13
CA GLU A 152 -7.21 7.87 -22.58
C GLU A 152 -7.00 8.70 -23.86
N GLN A 153 -7.86 8.54 -24.86
CA GLN A 153 -7.77 9.28 -26.13
C GLN A 153 -7.87 10.80 -25.96
N GLU A 154 -8.68 11.25 -25.02
CA GLU A 154 -8.89 12.68 -24.73
C GLU A 154 -7.91 13.24 -23.66
N GLY A 155 -7.04 12.39 -23.09
CA GLY A 155 -6.10 12.80 -22.06
C GLY A 155 -6.74 13.13 -20.72
N VAL A 156 -7.92 12.55 -20.44
CA VAL A 156 -8.66 12.68 -19.19
C VAL A 156 -8.50 11.40 -18.39
N ARG A 157 -8.48 11.49 -17.05
CA ARG A 157 -8.43 10.32 -16.15
C ARG A 157 -9.77 10.07 -15.50
N LEU A 158 -10.03 8.82 -15.10
CA LEU A 158 -11.27 8.46 -14.43
C LEU A 158 -11.02 8.15 -12.95
N LEU A 159 -11.83 8.75 -12.10
CA LEU A 159 -12.02 8.40 -10.71
C LEU A 159 -13.26 7.51 -10.65
N ILE A 160 -13.15 6.28 -10.15
CA ILE A 160 -14.21 5.27 -10.28
C ILE A 160 -14.60 4.75 -8.90
N THR A 161 -15.89 4.87 -8.55
CA THR A 161 -16.43 4.32 -7.29
C THR A 161 -16.95 2.90 -7.48
N PHE A 162 -16.68 2.00 -6.52
CA PHE A 162 -17.08 0.60 -6.62
C PHE A 162 -18.57 0.35 -6.36
N THR A 163 -19.22 1.18 -5.56
CA THR A 163 -20.64 1.05 -5.21
C THR A 163 -21.24 2.38 -4.77
N ASN A 164 -22.53 2.39 -4.52
CA ASN A 164 -23.27 3.57 -4.07
C ASN A 164 -24.01 3.28 -2.77
N ASN A 165 -23.95 4.19 -1.81
CA ASN A 165 -24.78 4.12 -0.61
C ASN A 165 -26.29 4.22 -0.93
N TRP A 166 -26.63 5.08 -1.90
CA TRP A 166 -28.01 5.31 -2.30
C TRP A 166 -28.55 4.20 -3.21
N GLU A 167 -29.88 4.11 -3.29
CA GLU A 167 -30.55 3.12 -4.15
C GLU A 167 -30.28 3.32 -5.64
N ALA A 168 -29.84 4.50 -6.07
CA ALA A 168 -29.51 4.77 -7.45
C ALA A 168 -28.42 3.81 -7.94
N PHE A 169 -28.66 3.17 -9.09
CA PHE A 169 -27.80 2.14 -9.69
C PHE A 169 -27.68 0.84 -8.89
N GLY A 170 -28.59 0.62 -7.92
CA GLY A 170 -28.67 -0.56 -7.06
C GLY A 170 -27.89 -0.41 -5.76
N GLY A 171 -26.58 -0.32 -5.84
CA GLY A 171 -25.67 -0.03 -4.72
C GLY A 171 -25.84 -0.97 -3.51
N MET A 172 -25.55 -0.44 -2.34
CA MET A 172 -25.56 -1.18 -1.05
C MET A 172 -26.93 -1.81 -0.78
N SER A 173 -28.02 -1.12 -1.08
CA SER A 173 -29.39 -1.63 -0.95
C SER A 173 -29.63 -2.87 -1.80
N GLN A 174 -29.03 -2.95 -2.99
CA GLN A 174 -29.17 -4.13 -3.85
C GLN A 174 -28.41 -5.33 -3.29
N TYR A 175 -27.23 -5.14 -2.72
CA TYR A 175 -26.49 -6.21 -2.05
C TYR A 175 -27.26 -6.79 -0.85
N VAL A 176 -27.85 -5.93 -0.02
CA VAL A 176 -28.71 -6.37 1.10
C VAL A 176 -29.93 -7.14 0.60
N LYS A 177 -30.52 -6.70 -0.52
CA LYS A 177 -31.64 -7.39 -1.15
C LYS A 177 -31.24 -8.75 -1.71
N TRP A 178 -30.07 -8.87 -2.35
CA TRP A 178 -29.52 -10.15 -2.81
C TRP A 178 -29.28 -11.11 -1.64
N ALA A 179 -28.71 -10.62 -0.54
CA ALA A 179 -28.48 -11.44 0.66
C ALA A 179 -29.78 -11.99 1.22
N LYS A 180 -30.83 -11.19 1.26
CA LYS A 180 -32.16 -11.66 1.67
C LYS A 180 -32.71 -12.73 0.74
N LEU A 181 -32.48 -12.62 -0.58
CA LEU A 181 -32.88 -13.63 -1.56
C LEU A 181 -32.08 -14.92 -1.42
N ALA A 182 -30.81 -14.82 -1.04
CA ALA A 182 -29.96 -15.97 -0.73
C ALA A 182 -30.31 -16.66 0.60
N GLY A 183 -31.17 -16.05 1.43
CA GLY A 183 -31.62 -16.59 2.71
C GLY A 183 -30.80 -16.15 3.92
N GLU A 184 -29.96 -15.15 3.74
CA GLU A 184 -29.21 -14.50 4.83
C GLU A 184 -30.16 -13.77 5.78
N ASN A 185 -29.75 -13.69 7.04
CA ASN A 185 -30.51 -12.98 8.07
C ASN A 185 -30.08 -11.49 8.10
N VAL A 186 -30.55 -10.73 7.13
CA VAL A 186 -30.29 -9.30 7.02
C VAL A 186 -31.50 -8.47 7.49
N THR A 187 -31.25 -7.35 8.15
CA THR A 187 -32.25 -6.52 8.82
C THR A 187 -32.38 -5.13 8.20
N GLY A 188 -31.32 -4.58 7.61
CA GLY A 188 -31.31 -3.21 7.08
C GLY A 188 -30.05 -2.91 6.25
N HIS A 189 -29.90 -1.63 5.93
CA HIS A 189 -28.82 -1.10 5.12
C HIS A 189 -27.43 -1.45 5.69
N ASP A 190 -27.23 -1.31 6.97
CA ASP A 190 -25.90 -1.49 7.61
C ASP A 190 -25.41 -2.94 7.63
N ASP A 191 -26.28 -3.90 7.24
CA ASP A 191 -25.84 -5.26 6.95
C ASP A 191 -24.86 -5.31 5.75
N PHE A 192 -24.84 -4.27 4.90
CA PHE A 192 -23.80 -4.14 3.86
C PHE A 192 -22.40 -4.11 4.46
N TYR A 193 -22.20 -3.43 5.57
CA TYR A 193 -20.90 -3.28 6.21
C TYR A 193 -20.52 -4.47 7.09
N THR A 194 -21.49 -5.23 7.59
CA THR A 194 -21.30 -6.19 8.67
C THR A 194 -21.57 -7.65 8.31
N ASN A 195 -22.37 -7.92 7.27
CA ASN A 195 -22.68 -9.28 6.86
C ASN A 195 -21.54 -9.85 5.99
N GLU A 196 -20.92 -10.94 6.46
CA GLU A 196 -19.75 -11.54 5.80
C GLU A 196 -20.03 -12.04 4.38
N THR A 197 -21.24 -12.52 4.10
CA THR A 197 -21.64 -12.95 2.74
C THR A 197 -21.66 -11.75 1.80
N ILE A 198 -22.23 -10.63 2.23
CA ILE A 198 -22.26 -9.39 1.44
C ILE A 198 -20.85 -8.85 1.22
N LYS A 199 -20.03 -8.77 2.27
CA LYS A 199 -18.63 -8.36 2.15
C LYS A 199 -17.84 -9.26 1.21
N GLY A 200 -18.10 -10.56 1.25
CA GLY A 200 -17.52 -11.53 0.31
C GLY A 200 -17.89 -11.23 -1.14
N TRP A 201 -19.16 -10.99 -1.44
CA TRP A 201 -19.60 -10.62 -2.79
C TRP A 201 -19.04 -9.29 -3.27
N TYR A 202 -18.97 -8.32 -2.39
CA TYR A 202 -18.38 -7.02 -2.70
C TYR A 202 -16.88 -7.16 -3.01
N LYS A 203 -16.13 -7.96 -2.24
CA LYS A 203 -14.74 -8.31 -2.53
C LYS A 203 -14.58 -9.06 -3.87
N ASP A 204 -15.48 -9.99 -4.20
CA ASP A 204 -15.48 -10.68 -5.49
C ASP A 204 -15.70 -9.71 -6.65
N TYR A 205 -16.60 -8.75 -6.49
CA TYR A 205 -16.80 -7.67 -7.46
C TYR A 205 -15.54 -6.82 -7.66
N ILE A 206 -14.97 -6.29 -6.59
CA ILE A 206 -13.72 -5.54 -6.63
C ILE A 206 -12.63 -6.33 -7.34
N LYS A 207 -12.42 -7.57 -6.95
CA LYS A 207 -11.41 -8.44 -7.55
C LYS A 207 -11.64 -8.62 -9.05
N THR A 208 -12.89 -8.84 -9.48
CA THR A 208 -13.23 -9.00 -10.89
C THR A 208 -12.96 -7.71 -11.65
N LEU A 209 -13.42 -6.57 -11.13
CA LEU A 209 -13.25 -5.27 -11.77
C LEU A 209 -11.78 -4.89 -11.93
N LEU A 210 -10.99 -5.01 -10.87
CA LEU A 210 -9.56 -4.67 -10.89
C LEU A 210 -8.75 -5.54 -11.87
N ASN A 211 -9.13 -6.81 -12.04
CA ASN A 211 -8.46 -7.73 -12.95
C ASN A 211 -9.10 -7.82 -14.34
N HIS A 212 -10.24 -7.13 -14.57
CA HIS A 212 -10.87 -7.09 -15.87
C HIS A 212 -9.93 -6.48 -16.91
N GLU A 213 -9.79 -7.14 -18.07
CA GLU A 213 -8.98 -6.67 -19.18
C GLU A 213 -9.84 -5.87 -20.14
N ASN A 214 -9.54 -4.60 -20.32
CA ASN A 214 -10.23 -3.70 -21.22
C ASN A 214 -10.17 -4.23 -22.66
N VAL A 215 -11.30 -4.49 -23.29
CA VAL A 215 -11.36 -5.07 -24.64
C VAL A 215 -10.82 -4.15 -25.73
N TYR A 216 -10.68 -2.85 -25.49
CA TYR A 216 -10.14 -1.88 -26.44
C TYR A 216 -8.64 -1.69 -26.31
N THR A 217 -8.10 -1.72 -25.09
CA THR A 217 -6.68 -1.45 -24.81
C THR A 217 -5.88 -2.73 -24.55
N GLY A 218 -6.52 -3.82 -24.11
CA GLY A 218 -5.86 -5.03 -23.66
C GLY A 218 -5.14 -4.88 -22.32
N VAL A 219 -5.40 -3.80 -21.58
CA VAL A 219 -4.81 -3.51 -20.27
C VAL A 219 -5.81 -3.85 -19.17
N LYS A 220 -5.35 -4.45 -18.08
CA LYS A 220 -6.20 -4.65 -16.90
C LYS A 220 -6.44 -3.33 -16.18
N TYR A 221 -7.61 -3.16 -15.60
CA TYR A 221 -7.96 -1.90 -14.94
C TYR A 221 -6.95 -1.51 -13.86
N LYS A 222 -6.49 -2.45 -13.03
CA LYS A 222 -5.45 -2.19 -12.03
C LYS A 222 -4.08 -1.78 -12.59
N ASP A 223 -3.86 -1.99 -13.89
CA ASP A 223 -2.61 -1.68 -14.59
C ASP A 223 -2.79 -0.52 -15.58
N ASP A 224 -3.98 0.12 -15.62
CA ASP A 224 -4.31 1.21 -16.55
C ASP A 224 -4.16 2.59 -15.89
N PRO A 225 -3.12 3.36 -16.24
CA PRO A 225 -2.88 4.67 -15.64
C PRO A 225 -3.91 5.74 -16.04
N THR A 226 -4.85 5.45 -16.95
CA THR A 226 -6.00 6.29 -17.25
C THR A 226 -6.95 6.38 -16.05
N ILE A 227 -6.95 5.37 -15.20
CA ILE A 227 -7.68 5.41 -13.93
C ILE A 227 -6.87 6.25 -12.94
N PHE A 228 -7.49 7.31 -12.43
CA PHE A 228 -6.87 8.20 -11.44
C PHE A 228 -6.82 7.55 -10.07
N SER A 229 -7.95 7.00 -9.64
CA SER A 229 -8.15 6.44 -8.31
C SER A 229 -9.39 5.58 -8.25
N TRP A 230 -9.44 4.72 -7.25
CA TRP A 230 -10.64 3.99 -6.85
C TRP A 230 -11.28 4.63 -5.62
N GLU A 231 -12.58 4.45 -5.46
CA GLU A 231 -13.30 4.77 -4.25
C GLU A 231 -14.05 3.57 -3.72
N LEU A 232 -14.03 3.39 -2.40
CA LEU A 232 -14.76 2.32 -1.77
C LEU A 232 -16.26 2.43 -1.99
N ALA A 233 -16.84 3.60 -1.88
CA ALA A 233 -18.25 3.83 -2.14
C ALA A 233 -18.55 5.30 -2.37
N ASN A 234 -19.61 5.59 -3.12
CA ASN A 234 -20.20 6.93 -3.11
C ASN A 234 -20.99 7.15 -1.83
N GLU A 235 -20.62 8.18 -1.05
CA GLU A 235 -21.34 8.70 0.11
C GLU A 235 -21.74 7.63 1.14
N PRO A 236 -20.83 6.73 1.57
CA PRO A 236 -21.17 5.70 2.54
C PRO A 236 -21.63 6.32 3.86
N ARG A 237 -22.72 5.80 4.44
CA ARG A 237 -23.26 6.22 5.73
C ARG A 237 -23.80 5.01 6.49
N CYS A 238 -23.84 5.06 7.80
CA CYS A 238 -24.69 4.14 8.56
C CYS A 238 -26.11 4.72 8.70
N GLU A 239 -27.11 3.84 8.81
CA GLU A 239 -28.53 4.22 8.97
C GLU A 239 -29.09 3.82 10.32
N SER A 240 -28.48 2.87 11.03
CA SER A 240 -28.95 2.39 12.32
C SER A 240 -28.15 3.00 13.47
N ASP A 241 -28.84 3.37 14.57
CA ASP A 241 -28.19 3.89 15.79
C ASP A 241 -27.07 2.94 16.26
N ALA A 242 -27.34 1.63 16.28
CA ALA A 242 -26.36 0.62 16.69
C ALA A 242 -25.17 0.51 15.73
N GLY A 243 -25.41 0.62 14.41
CA GLY A 243 -24.34 0.62 13.41
C GLY A 243 -23.43 1.82 13.58
N CYS A 244 -24.03 3.00 13.73
CA CYS A 244 -23.28 4.24 13.90
C CYS A 244 -22.46 4.24 15.22
N GLU A 245 -23.02 3.77 16.33
CA GLU A 245 -22.32 3.64 17.61
C GLU A 245 -21.17 2.63 17.56
N ASN A 246 -21.26 1.62 16.69
CA ASN A 246 -20.24 0.58 16.53
C ASN A 246 -19.25 0.85 15.39
N HIS A 247 -19.23 2.05 14.83
CA HIS A 247 -18.28 2.45 13.79
C HIS A 247 -18.22 1.49 12.59
N VAL A 248 -19.39 0.98 12.14
CA VAL A 248 -19.42 -0.07 11.10
C VAL A 248 -18.84 0.38 9.77
N VAL A 249 -18.97 1.66 9.42
CA VAL A 249 -18.39 2.22 8.18
C VAL A 249 -16.88 2.28 8.26
N GLU A 250 -16.31 2.74 9.37
CA GLU A 250 -14.86 2.84 9.59
C GLU A 250 -14.21 1.46 9.57
N ASN A 251 -14.77 0.49 10.29
CA ASN A 251 -14.29 -0.88 10.31
C ASN A 251 -14.34 -1.52 8.91
N TRP A 252 -15.44 -1.30 8.18
CA TRP A 252 -15.58 -1.77 6.81
C TRP A 252 -14.59 -1.09 5.86
N ALA A 253 -14.40 0.21 5.95
CA ALA A 253 -13.47 0.95 5.12
C ALA A 253 -12.02 0.49 5.35
N SER A 254 -11.65 0.21 6.60
CA SER A 254 -10.34 -0.38 6.94
C SER A 254 -10.17 -1.74 6.26
N GLU A 255 -11.12 -2.65 6.43
CA GLU A 255 -11.06 -4.00 5.82
C GLU A 255 -11.03 -3.95 4.28
N MET A 256 -11.86 -3.10 3.66
CA MET A 256 -11.95 -3.04 2.20
C MET A 256 -10.76 -2.32 1.58
N SER A 257 -10.20 -1.32 2.25
CA SER A 257 -8.99 -0.65 1.77
C SER A 257 -7.77 -1.59 1.78
N ASP A 258 -7.62 -2.41 2.82
CA ASP A 258 -6.61 -3.48 2.87
C ASP A 258 -6.79 -4.45 1.70
N TYR A 259 -8.03 -4.86 1.44
CA TYR A 259 -8.34 -5.79 0.36
C TYR A 259 -8.04 -5.20 -1.03
N VAL A 260 -8.47 -3.97 -1.31
CA VAL A 260 -8.16 -3.29 -2.58
C VAL A 260 -6.66 -3.20 -2.81
N LYS A 261 -5.92 -2.69 -1.80
CA LYS A 261 -4.46 -2.53 -1.91
C LYS A 261 -3.70 -3.86 -2.03
N SER A 262 -4.27 -4.96 -1.55
CA SER A 262 -3.70 -6.29 -1.77
C SER A 262 -3.76 -6.75 -3.24
N ILE A 263 -4.66 -6.16 -4.06
CA ILE A 263 -4.84 -6.51 -5.48
C ILE A 263 -4.23 -5.44 -6.39
N ASP A 264 -4.42 -4.17 -6.03
CA ASP A 264 -3.99 -3.00 -6.78
C ASP A 264 -3.14 -2.07 -5.90
N SER A 265 -1.84 -2.16 -6.06
CA SER A 265 -0.88 -1.29 -5.40
C SER A 265 -0.48 -0.07 -6.25
N ASN A 266 -1.01 0.05 -7.47
CA ASN A 266 -0.67 1.12 -8.41
C ASN A 266 -1.51 2.37 -8.19
N HIS A 267 -2.82 2.20 -8.05
CA HIS A 267 -3.76 3.30 -7.95
C HIS A 267 -3.91 3.80 -6.51
N MET A 268 -4.26 5.07 -6.41
CA MET A 268 -4.74 5.66 -5.17
C MET A 268 -6.12 5.11 -4.81
N LEU A 269 -6.48 5.24 -3.53
CA LEU A 269 -7.76 4.82 -2.98
C LEU A 269 -8.28 5.87 -2.02
N ALA A 270 -9.55 6.20 -2.15
CA ALA A 270 -10.30 7.04 -1.20
C ALA A 270 -11.54 6.30 -0.68
N VAL A 271 -12.18 6.87 0.33
CA VAL A 271 -13.45 6.35 0.84
C VAL A 271 -14.61 6.74 -0.07
N GLY A 272 -14.64 7.98 -0.57
CA GLY A 272 -15.73 8.56 -1.36
C GLY A 272 -16.83 9.15 -0.49
N ASP A 273 -16.48 9.65 0.70
CA ASP A 273 -17.40 10.20 1.68
C ASP A 273 -17.57 11.72 1.57
N GLU A 274 -18.63 12.23 2.20
CA GLU A 274 -19.02 13.63 2.13
C GLU A 274 -18.23 14.55 3.06
N GLY A 275 -17.36 14.01 3.90
CA GLY A 275 -16.57 14.79 4.84
C GLY A 275 -17.22 14.99 6.20
N PHE A 276 -18.22 14.20 6.60
CA PHE A 276 -18.88 14.39 7.88
C PHE A 276 -17.98 14.07 9.07
N TYR A 277 -18.09 14.90 10.12
CA TYR A 277 -17.34 14.77 11.36
C TYR A 277 -18.15 14.11 12.47
N ASN A 278 -17.46 13.45 13.38
CA ASN A 278 -18.04 12.90 14.60
C ASN A 278 -17.78 13.78 15.84
N TYR A 279 -17.62 15.08 15.67
CA TYR A 279 -17.36 16.00 16.78
C TYR A 279 -18.39 17.12 16.84
N GLY A 280 -18.76 17.51 18.06
CA GLY A 280 -19.46 18.76 18.29
C GLY A 280 -18.48 19.93 18.17
N TYR A 281 -18.23 20.42 16.97
CA TYR A 281 -17.42 21.63 16.77
C TYR A 281 -18.16 22.83 17.34
N ASN A 282 -17.62 23.44 18.39
CA ASN A 282 -18.14 24.69 18.93
C ASN A 282 -17.91 25.88 17.99
N ASP A 283 -16.99 25.73 17.03
CA ASP A 283 -16.60 26.79 16.09
C ASP A 283 -17.36 26.72 14.76
N PHE A 284 -18.24 25.72 14.57
CA PHE A 284 -19.07 25.68 13.37
C PHE A 284 -20.11 26.79 13.45
N PRO A 285 -20.32 27.59 12.38
CA PRO A 285 -21.26 28.70 12.36
C PRO A 285 -22.66 28.27 12.86
N GLU A 286 -23.27 29.07 13.72
CA GLU A 286 -24.54 28.75 14.39
C GLU A 286 -25.62 28.29 13.38
N GLY A 287 -26.31 27.18 13.69
CA GLY A 287 -27.43 26.66 12.90
C GLY A 287 -27.82 25.25 13.32
N ASP A 288 -28.89 24.74 12.73
CA ASP A 288 -29.46 23.42 13.08
C ASP A 288 -28.89 22.31 12.16
N HIS A 289 -27.57 22.34 11.88
CA HIS A 289 -26.90 21.45 10.94
C HIS A 289 -26.02 20.43 11.62
N LYS A 290 -26.41 20.01 12.80
CA LYS A 290 -25.64 19.11 13.65
C LYS A 290 -25.33 17.76 13.00
N TYR A 291 -26.14 17.32 12.05
CA TYR A 291 -25.95 16.02 11.40
C TYR A 291 -24.63 15.90 10.63
N VAL A 292 -24.05 17.00 10.14
CA VAL A 292 -22.78 17.00 9.40
C VAL A 292 -21.54 16.95 10.31
N TYR A 293 -21.68 17.18 11.62
CA TYR A 293 -20.54 17.19 12.56
C TYR A 293 -20.83 16.51 13.91
N HIS A 294 -21.88 15.69 14.00
CA HIS A 294 -22.28 14.98 15.23
C HIS A 294 -22.13 13.47 15.17
N GLY A 295 -21.62 12.92 14.06
CA GLY A 295 -21.53 11.48 13.85
C GLY A 295 -22.86 10.78 13.67
N SER A 296 -23.96 11.50 13.41
CA SER A 296 -25.30 10.92 13.25
C SER A 296 -25.41 9.99 12.02
N SER A 297 -24.51 10.10 11.06
CA SER A 297 -24.39 9.19 9.91
C SER A 297 -23.29 8.15 10.12
N GLY A 298 -22.73 8.03 11.33
CA GLY A 298 -21.66 7.11 11.68
C GLY A 298 -20.34 7.38 10.99
N MET A 299 -20.20 8.57 10.45
CA MET A 299 -19.01 9.01 9.74
C MET A 299 -18.12 9.84 10.63
N ASP A 300 -16.82 9.62 10.53
CA ASP A 300 -15.79 10.50 11.07
C ASP A 300 -14.69 10.66 10.02
N TRP A 301 -14.76 11.76 9.30
CA TRP A 301 -13.85 12.04 8.20
C TRP A 301 -12.37 11.98 8.59
N LEU A 302 -12.04 12.41 9.81
CA LEU A 302 -10.64 12.34 10.29
C LEU A 302 -10.15 10.90 10.42
N SER A 303 -10.95 10.04 11.07
CA SER A 303 -10.61 8.62 11.22
C SER A 303 -10.53 7.91 9.89
N LEU A 304 -11.52 8.11 9.01
CA LEU A 304 -11.58 7.49 7.69
C LEU A 304 -10.41 7.91 6.79
N THR A 305 -10.16 9.22 6.68
CA THR A 305 -9.07 9.75 5.87
C THR A 305 -7.69 9.32 6.42
N ASN A 306 -7.57 9.11 7.73
CA ASN A 306 -6.32 8.71 8.35
C ASN A 306 -6.03 7.19 8.27
N LEU A 307 -6.94 6.37 7.74
CA LEU A 307 -6.69 4.95 7.52
C LEU A 307 -5.43 4.74 6.67
N PRO A 308 -4.61 3.72 6.98
CA PRO A 308 -3.28 3.53 6.33
C PRO A 308 -3.33 3.39 4.81
N ASN A 309 -4.38 2.77 4.28
CA ASN A 309 -4.55 2.50 2.84
C ASN A 309 -5.47 3.49 2.12
N ILE A 310 -5.92 4.53 2.80
CA ILE A 310 -6.63 5.66 2.20
C ILE A 310 -5.61 6.74 1.88
N ASP A 311 -5.45 7.05 0.61
CA ASP A 311 -4.38 7.91 0.12
C ASP A 311 -4.71 9.39 0.27
N TYR A 312 -5.98 9.78 0.17
CA TYR A 312 -6.44 11.18 0.23
C TYR A 312 -7.87 11.29 0.77
N GLY A 313 -8.23 12.47 1.24
CA GLY A 313 -9.58 12.76 1.73
C GLY A 313 -10.50 13.32 0.64
N THR A 314 -11.77 12.96 0.71
CA THR A 314 -12.84 13.45 -0.16
C THR A 314 -13.86 14.25 0.62
N ILE A 315 -14.46 15.25 0.02
CA ILE A 315 -15.59 15.97 0.58
C ILE A 315 -16.63 16.32 -0.50
N HIS A 316 -17.89 16.31 -0.11
CA HIS A 316 -18.99 16.83 -0.93
C HIS A 316 -19.61 18.05 -0.28
N VAL A 317 -20.20 18.98 -1.05
CA VAL A 317 -20.87 20.15 -0.52
C VAL A 317 -22.05 20.58 -1.37
N TYR A 318 -23.23 20.44 -0.79
CA TYR A 318 -24.49 20.90 -1.37
C TYR A 318 -25.23 21.78 -0.36
N CYS A 319 -24.78 23.05 -0.21
CA CYS A 319 -25.29 23.95 0.83
C CYS A 319 -26.81 24.08 0.81
N ASP A 320 -27.41 24.21 -0.38
CA ASP A 320 -28.86 24.35 -0.56
C ASP A 320 -29.66 23.08 -0.23
N GLN A 321 -29.08 21.88 -0.40
CA GLN A 321 -29.70 20.63 0.04
C GLN A 321 -29.52 20.39 1.55
N TRP A 322 -28.37 20.74 2.09
CA TRP A 322 -28.06 20.54 3.51
C TRP A 322 -28.61 21.64 4.40
N GLY A 323 -29.26 22.68 3.82
CA GLY A 323 -29.76 23.84 4.55
C GLY A 323 -28.64 24.72 5.12
N LEU A 324 -27.43 24.65 4.55
CA LEU A 324 -26.28 25.47 4.91
C LEU A 324 -26.33 26.81 4.16
N THR A 325 -25.78 27.86 4.77
CA THR A 325 -25.45 29.08 4.03
C THR A 325 -24.13 28.91 3.27
N LYS A 326 -23.89 29.81 2.32
CA LYS A 326 -22.62 29.85 1.60
C LYS A 326 -21.43 30.01 2.57
N GLU A 327 -21.56 30.86 3.59
CA GLU A 327 -20.51 31.07 4.61
C GLU A 327 -20.23 29.81 5.43
N GLN A 328 -21.26 28.98 5.68
CA GLN A 328 -21.09 27.66 6.31
C GLN A 328 -20.38 26.69 5.38
N GLY A 329 -20.65 26.72 4.08
CA GLY A 329 -19.90 25.99 3.06
C GLY A 329 -18.44 26.45 3.00
N ASN A 330 -18.17 27.75 3.03
CA ASN A 330 -16.81 28.28 3.08
C ASN A 330 -16.04 27.81 4.33
N PHE A 331 -16.74 27.75 5.47
CA PHE A 331 -16.16 27.19 6.69
C PHE A 331 -15.87 25.69 6.57
N TRP A 332 -16.72 24.92 5.91
CA TRP A 332 -16.54 23.50 5.61
C TRP A 332 -15.24 23.28 4.83
N PHE A 333 -15.06 24.03 3.73
CA PHE A 333 -13.84 23.97 2.94
C PHE A 333 -12.61 24.36 3.77
N LYS A 334 -12.69 25.46 4.53
CA LYS A 334 -11.58 25.87 5.38
C LYS A 334 -11.17 24.78 6.34
N LYS A 335 -12.13 24.19 7.06
CA LYS A 335 -11.85 23.19 8.11
C LYS A 335 -11.24 21.91 7.55
N HIS A 336 -11.79 21.36 6.47
CA HIS A 336 -11.24 20.16 5.84
C HIS A 336 -9.84 20.39 5.27
N GLY A 337 -9.57 21.56 4.68
CA GLY A 337 -8.24 21.90 4.20
C GLY A 337 -7.21 22.01 5.34
N GLU A 338 -7.60 22.63 6.47
CA GLU A 338 -6.76 22.69 7.68
C GLU A 338 -6.46 21.29 8.25
N ASP A 339 -7.47 20.43 8.35
CA ASP A 339 -7.33 19.08 8.89
C ASP A 339 -6.53 18.17 7.95
N ALA A 340 -6.75 18.26 6.63
CA ALA A 340 -5.95 17.53 5.63
C ALA A 340 -4.47 17.93 5.70
N ALA A 341 -4.20 19.24 5.82
CA ALA A 341 -2.83 19.74 6.01
C ALA A 341 -2.20 19.21 7.30
N ALA A 342 -2.98 19.13 8.40
CA ALA A 342 -2.53 18.57 9.66
C ALA A 342 -2.23 17.06 9.56
N MET A 343 -3.04 16.31 8.83
CA MET A 343 -2.82 14.88 8.54
C MET A 343 -1.72 14.65 7.50
N ASN A 344 -1.31 15.70 6.80
CA ASN A 344 -0.35 15.63 5.69
C ASN A 344 -0.82 14.70 4.55
N LYS A 345 -2.10 14.75 4.21
CA LYS A 345 -2.71 14.05 3.08
C LYS A 345 -3.35 15.04 2.12
N PRO A 346 -3.44 14.74 0.82
CA PRO A 346 -4.21 15.54 -0.10
C PRO A 346 -5.69 15.50 0.27
N VAL A 347 -6.42 16.54 -0.09
CA VAL A 347 -7.88 16.57 -0.05
C VAL A 347 -8.41 17.11 -1.38
N ILE A 348 -9.51 16.55 -1.84
CA ILE A 348 -10.25 17.03 -3.01
C ILE A 348 -11.68 17.41 -2.63
N VAL A 349 -12.22 18.41 -3.31
CA VAL A 349 -13.67 18.63 -3.32
C VAL A 349 -14.25 17.77 -4.43
N GLU A 350 -14.79 16.63 -4.04
CA GLU A 350 -15.17 15.58 -4.97
C GLU A 350 -16.53 15.80 -5.60
N GLU A 351 -17.43 16.46 -4.86
CA GLU A 351 -18.69 16.95 -5.37
C GLU A 351 -19.02 18.30 -4.77
N PHE A 352 -19.45 19.23 -5.63
CA PHE A 352 -20.04 20.49 -5.19
C PHE A 352 -20.98 21.02 -6.25
N GLY A 353 -21.98 21.77 -5.81
CA GLY A 353 -22.93 22.38 -6.68
C GLY A 353 -23.67 23.54 -6.03
N TRP A 354 -24.26 24.43 -6.86
CA TRP A 354 -25.13 25.53 -6.46
C TRP A 354 -26.30 25.62 -7.42
N LYS A 355 -27.55 25.50 -6.94
CA LYS A 355 -28.75 25.40 -7.80
C LYS A 355 -29.15 26.69 -8.47
N ASP A 356 -29.04 27.80 -7.73
CA ASP A 356 -29.43 29.10 -8.34
C ASP A 356 -28.44 29.47 -9.43
N LYS A 357 -28.88 29.26 -10.68
CA LYS A 357 -28.05 29.52 -11.87
C LYS A 357 -27.66 30.98 -12.01
N SER A 358 -28.42 31.92 -11.39
CA SER A 358 -28.11 33.36 -11.46
C SER A 358 -26.95 33.78 -10.54
N GLU A 359 -26.64 32.96 -9.51
CA GLU A 359 -25.58 33.22 -8.56
C GLU A 359 -24.42 32.21 -8.70
N ARG A 360 -24.64 31.11 -9.43
CA ARG A 360 -23.73 29.96 -9.50
C ARG A 360 -22.29 30.34 -9.85
N ALA A 361 -22.12 31.15 -10.89
CA ALA A 361 -20.79 31.57 -11.35
C ALA A 361 -20.06 32.40 -10.28
N ASP A 362 -20.75 33.27 -9.56
CA ASP A 362 -20.16 34.09 -8.51
C ASP A 362 -19.78 33.22 -7.28
N VAL A 363 -20.66 32.29 -6.92
CA VAL A 363 -20.37 31.34 -5.83
C VAL A 363 -19.20 30.44 -6.17
N TYR A 364 -19.15 29.90 -7.40
CA TYR A 364 -18.05 29.06 -7.86
C TYR A 364 -16.73 29.81 -7.86
N ASN A 365 -16.68 31.07 -8.33
CA ASN A 365 -15.45 31.86 -8.28
C ASN A 365 -14.95 32.08 -6.85
N GLU A 366 -15.86 32.34 -5.89
CA GLU A 366 -15.48 32.46 -4.47
C GLU A 366 -14.92 31.13 -3.91
N TRP A 367 -15.54 29.99 -4.24
CA TRP A 367 -15.08 28.69 -3.83
C TRP A 367 -13.74 28.30 -4.50
N PHE A 368 -13.56 28.63 -5.78
CA PHE A 368 -12.30 28.40 -6.48
C PHE A 368 -11.14 29.17 -5.83
N ASP A 369 -11.36 30.40 -5.36
CA ASP A 369 -10.34 31.13 -4.60
C ASP A 369 -9.93 30.41 -3.31
N ILE A 370 -10.86 29.70 -2.66
CA ILE A 370 -10.55 28.85 -1.49
C ILE A 370 -9.74 27.63 -1.93
N PHE A 371 -10.21 26.89 -2.94
CA PHE A 371 -9.57 25.67 -3.41
C PHE A 371 -8.17 25.91 -3.97
N GLU A 372 -7.95 27.04 -4.58
CA GLU A 372 -6.66 27.46 -5.12
C GLU A 372 -5.68 27.97 -4.05
N GLY A 373 -6.10 28.06 -2.79
CA GLY A 373 -5.24 28.52 -1.69
C GLY A 373 -5.14 30.03 -1.55
N ASN A 374 -6.05 30.79 -2.18
CA ASN A 374 -5.99 32.25 -2.19
C ASN A 374 -6.70 32.91 -0.98
N THR A 375 -7.54 32.16 -0.24
CA THR A 375 -8.42 32.74 0.79
C THR A 375 -7.95 32.49 2.21
N TYR A 376 -7.50 31.28 2.54
CA TYR A 376 -7.08 30.89 3.90
C TYR A 376 -5.66 30.35 3.88
N GLU A 377 -4.83 30.81 4.84
CA GLU A 377 -3.43 30.38 4.96
C GLU A 377 -3.36 28.87 5.24
N GLY A 378 -2.59 28.15 4.42
CA GLY A 378 -2.38 26.70 4.56
C GLY A 378 -3.53 25.82 4.10
N VAL A 379 -4.59 26.39 3.53
CA VAL A 379 -5.72 25.66 2.95
C VAL A 379 -5.60 25.68 1.44
N GLU A 380 -5.37 24.54 0.83
CA GLU A 380 -5.28 24.33 -0.61
C GLU A 380 -5.80 22.92 -0.94
N TYR A 381 -6.54 22.80 -2.03
CA TYR A 381 -7.08 21.54 -2.50
C TYR A 381 -6.27 20.98 -3.66
N ALA A 382 -5.98 19.68 -3.63
CA ALA A 382 -5.21 19.04 -4.68
C ALA A 382 -6.02 18.81 -5.98
N GLY A 383 -7.35 18.78 -5.86
CA GLY A 383 -8.25 18.61 -6.98
C GLY A 383 -9.70 19.03 -6.65
N THR A 384 -10.49 19.23 -7.69
CA THR A 384 -11.90 19.64 -7.58
C THR A 384 -12.74 18.96 -8.66
N ASN A 385 -13.92 18.46 -8.31
CA ASN A 385 -14.88 17.87 -9.24
C ASN A 385 -16.27 18.45 -8.98
N TYR A 386 -16.76 19.30 -9.85
CA TYR A 386 -18.12 19.82 -9.70
C TYR A 386 -19.18 18.79 -10.14
N TRP A 387 -20.34 18.86 -9.58
CA TRP A 387 -21.52 18.11 -9.99
C TRP A 387 -22.40 18.96 -10.88
N MET A 388 -22.59 18.64 -12.17
CA MET A 388 -21.87 17.71 -12.99
C MET A 388 -21.77 18.24 -14.43
N LEU A 389 -20.84 17.73 -15.24
CA LEU A 389 -20.82 17.96 -16.67
C LEU A 389 -21.82 17.04 -17.38
N ALA A 390 -22.67 17.59 -18.21
CA ALA A 390 -23.43 16.84 -19.19
C ALA A 390 -23.29 17.47 -20.58
N SER A 391 -23.58 16.71 -21.63
CA SER A 391 -23.40 17.12 -23.00
C SER A 391 -24.64 16.83 -23.87
N LEU A 392 -24.46 16.80 -25.19
CA LEU A 392 -25.53 16.54 -26.14
C LEU A 392 -25.88 15.07 -26.19
N THR A 393 -27.17 14.76 -26.24
CA THR A 393 -27.72 13.44 -26.53
C THR A 393 -27.71 13.14 -28.03
N GLY A 394 -27.99 11.88 -28.37
CA GLY A 394 -27.96 11.41 -29.77
C GLY A 394 -28.91 12.16 -30.73
N ASP A 395 -29.90 12.88 -30.24
CA ASP A 395 -30.81 13.72 -31.05
C ASP A 395 -30.37 15.17 -31.13
N GLY A 396 -29.24 15.55 -30.54
CA GLY A 396 -28.65 16.89 -30.57
C GLY A 396 -29.26 17.87 -29.59
N THR A 397 -30.03 17.37 -28.60
CA THR A 397 -30.52 18.19 -27.47
C THR A 397 -29.57 18.04 -26.27
N LEU A 398 -29.62 19.00 -25.37
CA LEU A 398 -28.89 18.88 -24.11
C LEU A 398 -29.45 17.73 -23.26
N TYR A 399 -28.56 16.94 -22.62
CA TYR A 399 -28.96 15.99 -21.62
C TYR A 399 -29.72 16.67 -20.48
N GLN A 400 -30.78 16.06 -20.01
CA GLN A 400 -31.69 16.69 -19.06
C GLN A 400 -31.01 17.00 -17.72
N ASP A 401 -31.14 18.21 -17.21
CA ASP A 401 -30.77 18.63 -15.88
C ASP A 401 -31.81 18.13 -14.86
N TYR A 402 -31.56 16.97 -14.20
CA TYR A 402 -32.54 16.34 -13.32
C TYR A 402 -32.58 16.93 -11.91
N ASP A 403 -31.45 17.46 -11.44
CA ASP A 403 -31.21 17.89 -10.05
C ASP A 403 -31.00 19.41 -9.92
N GLY A 404 -30.78 20.09 -11.02
CA GLY A 404 -30.60 21.55 -11.08
C GLY A 404 -29.13 21.99 -10.97
N TYR A 405 -28.17 21.08 -10.96
CA TYR A 405 -26.74 21.39 -10.83
C TYR A 405 -25.94 21.29 -12.12
N THR A 406 -26.50 20.67 -13.16
CA THR A 406 -25.80 20.40 -14.41
C THR A 406 -25.20 21.66 -15.05
N VAL A 407 -23.97 21.53 -15.54
CA VAL A 407 -23.27 22.51 -16.37
C VAL A 407 -22.99 21.88 -17.73
N TYR A 408 -23.13 22.67 -18.77
CA TYR A 408 -22.90 22.30 -20.17
C TYR A 408 -21.75 23.10 -20.75
N TYR A 409 -20.89 22.45 -21.54
CA TYR A 409 -19.90 23.15 -22.35
C TYR A 409 -20.51 23.66 -23.68
N LYS A 410 -21.19 22.75 -24.38
CA LYS A 410 -21.90 23.05 -25.62
C LYS A 410 -23.34 23.51 -25.35
N GLY A 411 -23.90 24.32 -26.19
CA GLY A 411 -25.34 24.61 -26.22
C GLY A 411 -26.06 23.77 -27.27
N ASP A 412 -27.38 23.67 -27.12
CA ASP A 412 -28.28 23.18 -28.17
C ASP A 412 -28.77 24.36 -29.08
N ALA A 413 -29.83 24.10 -29.87
CA ALA A 413 -30.42 25.10 -30.71
C ALA A 413 -30.94 26.38 -29.96
N ASN A 414 -31.12 26.28 -28.63
CA ASN A 414 -31.56 27.37 -27.75
C ASN A 414 -30.39 28.09 -27.05
N GLY A 415 -29.18 27.62 -27.24
CA GLY A 415 -27.95 28.11 -26.59
C GLY A 415 -27.54 27.29 -25.38
N ASN A 416 -26.53 27.77 -24.65
CA ASN A 416 -26.03 27.13 -23.41
C ASN A 416 -26.63 27.87 -22.19
N PRO A 417 -27.48 27.21 -21.38
CA PRO A 417 -28.14 27.85 -20.25
C PRO A 417 -27.22 28.05 -19.02
N THR A 418 -25.96 27.59 -19.09
CA THR A 418 -24.98 27.59 -17.99
C THR A 418 -23.60 28.11 -18.42
N GLN A 419 -23.57 28.98 -19.47
CA GLN A 419 -22.31 29.43 -20.05
C GLN A 419 -21.41 30.17 -19.05
N ASP A 420 -21.97 30.99 -18.18
CA ASP A 420 -21.26 31.75 -17.16
C ASP A 420 -20.56 30.83 -16.13
N ALA A 421 -21.26 29.79 -15.68
CA ALA A 421 -20.66 28.77 -14.80
C ALA A 421 -19.59 27.95 -15.54
N CYS A 422 -19.82 27.60 -16.80
CA CYS A 422 -18.82 26.94 -17.64
C CYS A 422 -17.55 27.77 -17.78
N ASP A 423 -17.69 29.07 -18.07
CA ASP A 423 -16.57 30.00 -18.21
C ASP A 423 -15.77 30.11 -16.88
N ALA A 424 -16.44 30.15 -15.73
CA ALA A 424 -15.81 30.17 -14.42
C ALA A 424 -14.99 28.88 -14.15
N ILE A 425 -15.56 27.72 -14.48
CA ILE A 425 -14.89 26.41 -14.34
C ILE A 425 -13.66 26.32 -15.24
N MET A 426 -13.77 26.76 -16.52
CA MET A 426 -12.65 26.76 -17.45
C MET A 426 -11.52 27.69 -16.99
N ALA A 427 -11.85 28.85 -16.41
CA ALA A 427 -10.85 29.73 -15.82
C ALA A 427 -10.16 29.12 -14.61
N HIS A 428 -10.92 28.40 -13.75
CA HIS A 428 -10.37 27.62 -12.64
C HIS A 428 -9.46 26.51 -13.14
N ALA A 429 -9.87 25.73 -14.15
CA ALA A 429 -9.07 24.68 -14.74
C ALA A 429 -7.70 25.19 -15.24
N GLN A 430 -7.69 26.35 -15.88
CA GLN A 430 -6.43 27.01 -16.32
C GLN A 430 -5.53 27.38 -15.14
N ARG A 431 -6.10 27.89 -14.03
CA ARG A 431 -5.31 28.27 -12.85
C ARG A 431 -4.78 27.05 -12.11
N MET A 432 -5.56 25.96 -12.00
CA MET A 432 -5.10 24.68 -11.44
C MET A 432 -3.99 24.08 -12.31
N ASP A 433 -4.15 24.08 -13.64
CA ASP A 433 -3.13 23.56 -14.56
C ASP A 433 -1.83 24.39 -14.51
N ALA A 434 -1.92 25.70 -14.30
CA ALA A 434 -0.77 26.58 -14.15
C ALA A 434 0.10 26.25 -12.92
N LYS A 435 -0.48 25.64 -11.89
CA LYS A 435 0.28 25.14 -10.71
C LYS A 435 1.20 23.97 -11.10
N ASN A 436 0.84 23.20 -12.12
CA ASN A 436 1.62 22.05 -12.59
C ASN A 436 2.83 22.44 -13.43
N THR A 437 2.90 23.66 -13.93
CA THR A 437 4.04 24.15 -14.73
C THR A 437 5.19 24.72 -13.89
N GLN A 438 5.01 24.81 -12.57
CA GLN A 438 6.05 25.28 -11.67
C GLN A 438 7.11 24.19 -11.45
N ASN A 439 8.38 24.60 -11.45
CA ASN A 439 9.48 23.71 -11.07
C ASN A 439 9.23 23.18 -9.67
N SER A 440 9.18 21.85 -9.53
CA SER A 440 8.97 21.16 -8.26
C SER A 440 9.99 20.07 -8.04
N VAL A 441 10.03 19.55 -6.83
CA VAL A 441 10.88 18.43 -6.44
C VAL A 441 10.02 17.39 -5.74
N SER A 442 10.27 16.11 -6.00
CA SER A 442 9.61 14.97 -5.39
C SER A 442 10.65 13.92 -4.94
N PRO A 443 10.46 13.28 -3.78
CA PRO A 443 9.38 13.52 -2.82
C PRO A 443 9.55 14.85 -2.08
N LYS A 444 8.47 15.42 -1.56
CA LYS A 444 8.52 16.60 -0.67
C LYS A 444 8.98 16.25 0.74
N LYS A 445 8.92 14.98 1.11
CA LYS A 445 9.45 14.41 2.34
C LYS A 445 10.34 13.22 2.02
N ALA A 446 11.45 13.12 2.70
CA ALA A 446 12.37 12.00 2.61
C ALA A 446 12.79 11.56 4.01
N ASN A 447 13.07 10.29 4.18
CA ASN A 447 13.60 9.74 5.43
C ASN A 447 15.06 9.36 5.25
N PHE A 448 15.88 9.71 6.22
CA PHE A 448 17.25 9.22 6.36
C PHE A 448 17.34 8.37 7.63
N ASP A 449 17.50 7.07 7.45
CA ASP A 449 17.62 6.14 8.57
C ASP A 449 19.07 6.00 8.99
N ILE A 450 19.40 6.40 10.22
CA ILE A 450 20.77 6.29 10.73
C ILE A 450 21.27 4.86 10.88
N VAL A 451 20.36 3.88 10.93
CA VAL A 451 20.67 2.44 11.03
C VAL A 451 20.90 1.83 9.66
N LYS A 452 20.18 2.33 8.65
CA LYS A 452 20.27 1.89 7.25
C LYS A 452 20.49 3.10 6.34
N PRO A 453 21.65 3.79 6.48
CA PRO A 453 21.85 5.01 5.74
C PRO A 453 21.93 4.76 4.24
N ALA A 454 21.19 5.57 3.47
CA ALA A 454 21.11 5.51 2.02
C ALA A 454 21.16 6.94 1.44
N ASP A 455 21.58 7.06 0.18
CA ASP A 455 21.51 8.31 -0.55
C ASP A 455 20.04 8.73 -0.72
N ILE A 456 19.78 10.03 -0.64
CA ILE A 456 18.45 10.59 -0.86
C ILE A 456 18.33 10.99 -2.33
N GLN A 457 17.35 10.39 -3.01
CA GLN A 457 17.03 10.73 -4.40
C GLN A 457 15.81 11.62 -4.47
N LEU A 458 15.97 12.75 -5.14
CA LEU A 458 14.93 13.75 -5.38
C LEU A 458 14.76 13.92 -6.89
N ARG A 459 13.58 13.66 -7.41
CA ARG A 459 13.24 13.95 -8.81
C ARG A 459 12.76 15.39 -8.93
N THR A 460 13.11 16.05 -10.00
CA THR A 460 12.67 17.40 -10.28
C THR A 460 12.03 17.50 -11.65
N THR A 461 10.98 18.34 -11.77
CA THR A 461 10.38 18.74 -13.06
C THR A 461 11.25 19.72 -13.81
N MET A 462 12.28 20.27 -13.17
CA MET A 462 13.22 21.18 -13.79
C MET A 462 14.01 20.47 -14.89
N GLU A 463 14.28 21.16 -16.00
CA GLU A 463 15.21 20.67 -17.00
C GLU A 463 16.61 20.54 -16.40
N LEU A 464 17.35 19.55 -16.88
CA LEU A 464 18.75 19.36 -16.47
C LEU A 464 19.54 20.64 -16.77
N GLY A 465 20.22 21.19 -15.78
CA GLY A 465 20.92 22.47 -15.83
C GLY A 465 20.13 23.65 -15.25
N SER A 466 18.85 23.48 -14.94
CA SER A 466 18.08 24.49 -14.19
C SER A 466 18.42 24.49 -12.70
N VAL A 467 18.91 23.38 -12.16
CA VAL A 467 19.43 23.30 -10.78
C VAL A 467 20.73 24.09 -10.70
N SER A 468 20.78 25.12 -9.85
CA SER A 468 21.96 25.96 -9.63
C SER A 468 22.67 25.64 -8.32
N GLY A 469 22.07 24.82 -7.46
CA GLY A 469 22.67 24.37 -6.20
C GLY A 469 21.69 23.62 -5.32
N VAL A 470 22.22 22.93 -4.32
CA VAL A 470 21.46 22.26 -3.26
C VAL A 470 21.95 22.80 -1.92
N GLN A 471 21.03 23.22 -1.07
CA GLN A 471 21.30 23.72 0.26
C GLN A 471 20.67 22.80 1.31
N PHE A 472 21.43 22.38 2.29
CA PHE A 472 20.97 21.60 3.44
C PHE A 472 21.03 22.47 4.70
N GLY A 473 19.88 22.83 5.24
CA GLY A 473 19.80 23.88 6.26
C GLY A 473 20.42 25.19 5.72
N ASP A 474 21.47 25.69 6.41
CA ASP A 474 22.22 26.85 5.98
C ASP A 474 23.50 26.54 5.18
N LYS A 475 23.76 25.23 4.90
CA LYS A 475 24.98 24.78 4.23
C LYS A 475 24.71 24.52 2.76
N MET A 476 25.50 25.21 1.89
CA MET A 476 25.55 24.83 0.46
C MET A 476 26.32 23.53 0.29
N LEU A 477 25.73 22.60 -0.42
CA LEU A 477 26.33 21.33 -0.82
C LEU A 477 27.19 21.51 -2.08
N THR A 478 28.21 20.67 -2.22
CA THR A 478 29.15 20.70 -3.36
C THR A 478 28.75 19.64 -4.38
N GLU A 479 28.43 20.05 -5.62
CA GLU A 479 28.12 19.12 -6.72
C GLU A 479 29.33 18.22 -7.02
N GLY A 480 29.05 16.96 -7.34
CA GLY A 480 30.05 15.93 -7.59
C GLY A 480 30.72 15.35 -6.35
N THR A 481 30.46 15.93 -5.15
CA THR A 481 30.99 15.42 -3.87
C THR A 481 29.87 15.13 -2.86
N ASP A 482 28.99 16.10 -2.65
CA ASP A 482 27.89 16.01 -1.68
C ASP A 482 26.58 15.60 -2.35
N TYR A 483 26.42 15.93 -3.62
CA TYR A 483 25.28 15.53 -4.44
C TYR A 483 25.65 15.44 -5.92
N THR A 484 24.84 14.77 -6.73
CA THR A 484 24.90 14.74 -8.21
C THR A 484 23.54 15.07 -8.80
N VAL A 485 23.52 15.54 -10.04
CA VAL A 485 22.29 15.76 -10.84
C VAL A 485 22.41 15.01 -12.15
N GLU A 486 21.59 13.97 -12.34
CA GLU A 486 21.56 13.15 -13.54
C GLU A 486 20.11 12.83 -13.90
N ASP A 487 19.70 12.98 -15.16
CA ASP A 487 18.37 12.62 -15.67
C ASP A 487 17.19 13.15 -14.82
N ASN A 488 17.24 14.42 -14.42
CA ASN A 488 16.28 15.07 -13.51
C ASN A 488 16.22 14.46 -12.08
N VAL A 489 17.24 13.70 -11.69
CA VAL A 489 17.39 13.16 -10.33
C VAL A 489 18.56 13.86 -9.65
N ILE A 490 18.27 14.46 -8.51
CA ILE A 490 19.29 14.98 -7.58
C ILE A 490 19.54 13.86 -6.56
N THR A 491 20.73 13.33 -6.52
CA THR A 491 21.14 12.32 -5.54
C THR A 491 22.03 12.99 -4.49
N ILE A 492 21.54 13.10 -3.26
CA ILE A 492 22.29 13.60 -2.10
C ILE A 492 22.95 12.42 -1.41
N SER A 493 24.27 12.46 -1.29
CA SER A 493 25.03 11.37 -0.69
C SER A 493 24.69 11.17 0.78
N ALA A 494 24.44 9.93 1.20
CA ALA A 494 24.28 9.53 2.60
C ALA A 494 25.38 10.09 3.51
N LYS A 495 26.60 10.17 2.98
CA LYS A 495 27.76 10.71 3.69
C LYS A 495 27.57 12.15 4.19
N VAL A 496 26.75 12.96 3.51
CA VAL A 496 26.44 14.34 3.92
C VAL A 496 25.52 14.35 5.13
N LEU A 497 24.73 13.29 5.28
CA LEU A 497 23.68 13.14 6.29
C LEU A 497 24.15 12.33 7.51
N GLU A 498 25.34 11.73 7.44
CA GLU A 498 25.95 11.01 8.56
C GLU A 498 26.19 11.90 9.78
N GLY A 499 25.85 11.38 10.95
CA GLY A 499 26.07 12.08 12.23
C GLY A 499 25.08 13.20 12.53
N LEU A 500 23.99 13.28 11.76
CA LEU A 500 22.84 14.12 12.11
C LEU A 500 22.13 13.54 13.35
N GLU A 501 21.63 14.43 14.19
CA GLU A 501 20.73 14.04 15.29
C GLU A 501 19.35 13.68 14.71
N LEU A 502 18.57 12.85 15.44
CA LEU A 502 17.19 12.56 15.08
C LEU A 502 16.37 13.86 15.01
N GLY A 503 15.54 13.99 13.99
CA GLY A 503 14.70 15.18 13.81
C GLY A 503 14.50 15.56 12.36
N ASN A 504 13.86 16.71 12.14
CA ASN A 504 13.48 17.20 10.83
C ASN A 504 14.48 18.27 10.35
N TYR A 505 14.87 18.16 9.09
CA TYR A 505 15.80 19.06 8.41
C TYR A 505 15.21 19.52 7.08
N LYS A 506 15.66 20.67 6.60
CA LYS A 506 15.21 21.25 5.35
C LYS A 506 16.29 21.13 4.27
N ILE A 507 15.93 20.60 3.12
CA ILE A 507 16.73 20.65 1.89
C ILE A 507 16.08 21.67 0.96
N THR A 508 16.86 22.59 0.39
CA THR A 508 16.39 23.58 -0.58
C THR A 508 17.12 23.38 -1.91
N ILE A 509 16.38 23.19 -2.98
CA ILE A 509 16.93 23.11 -4.33
C ILE A 509 16.92 24.51 -4.93
N LEU A 510 18.08 25.05 -5.28
CA LEU A 510 18.20 26.36 -5.91
C LEU A 510 18.15 26.18 -7.43
N THR A 511 17.39 27.01 -8.11
CA THR A 511 17.24 26.97 -9.55
C THR A 511 17.72 28.26 -10.25
N THR A 512 18.02 28.19 -11.52
CA THR A 512 18.50 29.33 -12.31
C THR A 512 17.43 30.39 -12.57
N ASP A 513 16.16 30.00 -12.45
CA ASP A 513 14.99 30.90 -12.56
C ASP A 513 14.58 31.54 -11.23
N GLY A 514 15.28 31.18 -10.14
CA GLY A 514 15.06 31.77 -8.82
C GLY A 514 14.06 31.00 -7.95
N ASN A 515 13.44 29.93 -8.46
CA ASN A 515 12.63 29.02 -7.65
C ASN A 515 13.47 28.29 -6.64
N GLN A 516 12.89 27.97 -5.50
CA GLN A 516 13.58 27.31 -4.38
C GLN A 516 12.70 26.21 -3.77
N PRO A 517 12.34 25.14 -4.53
CA PRO A 517 11.57 24.04 -3.97
C PRO A 517 12.30 23.41 -2.79
N THR A 518 11.53 22.96 -1.80
CA THR A 518 12.06 22.43 -0.55
C THR A 518 11.59 21.01 -0.29
N VAL A 519 12.42 20.24 0.42
CA VAL A 519 12.15 18.89 0.88
C VAL A 519 12.36 18.83 2.39
N LEU A 520 11.43 18.26 3.11
CA LEU A 520 11.58 17.94 4.53
C LEU A 520 12.30 16.59 4.65
N LEU A 521 13.48 16.59 5.23
CA LEU A 521 14.22 15.37 5.56
C LEU A 521 14.00 15.01 7.02
N SER A 522 13.41 13.85 7.29
CA SER A 522 13.30 13.29 8.64
C SER A 522 14.44 12.31 8.88
N VAL A 523 15.30 12.61 9.84
CA VAL A 523 16.35 11.67 10.30
C VAL A 523 15.74 10.79 11.37
N ILE A 524 15.65 9.48 11.08
CA ILE A 524 15.01 8.47 11.91
C ILE A 524 15.98 7.38 12.35
N ASP A 525 15.62 6.65 13.38
CA ASP A 525 16.28 5.42 13.81
C ASP A 525 15.29 4.27 13.72
N SER A 526 15.42 3.43 12.69
CA SER A 526 14.47 2.32 12.46
C SER A 526 14.56 1.24 13.56
N ASN A 527 15.67 1.15 14.29
CA ASN A 527 15.75 0.28 15.46
C ASN A 527 14.94 0.86 16.63
N ALA A 528 14.97 2.18 16.83
CA ALA A 528 14.17 2.84 17.86
C ALA A 528 12.67 2.69 17.55
N GLU A 529 12.24 2.81 16.30
CA GLU A 529 10.85 2.54 15.90
C GLU A 529 10.45 1.08 16.10
N THR A 530 11.32 0.12 15.78
CA THR A 530 11.08 -1.30 16.07
C THR A 530 11.05 -1.57 17.58
N GLN A 531 11.94 -0.95 18.35
CA GLN A 531 11.92 -1.04 19.81
C GLN A 531 10.67 -0.37 20.40
N LYS A 532 10.21 0.75 19.84
CA LYS A 532 8.98 1.41 20.26
C LYS A 532 7.74 0.54 20.04
N LYS A 533 7.68 -0.21 18.94
CA LYS A 533 6.61 -1.20 18.70
C LYS A 533 6.67 -2.39 19.66
N SER A 534 7.84 -2.76 20.15
CA SER A 534 8.01 -3.86 21.12
C SER A 534 7.67 -3.46 22.54
N VAL A 535 7.58 -2.17 22.88
CA VAL A 535 7.28 -1.73 24.25
C VAL A 535 5.78 -1.64 24.45
N ILE A 536 5.24 -2.43 25.38
CA ILE A 536 3.86 -2.29 25.87
C ILE A 536 3.82 -1.20 26.95
N ASP A 537 4.74 -1.26 27.93
CA ASP A 537 4.92 -0.23 28.93
C ASP A 537 6.28 -0.36 29.65
N ASN A 538 7.03 0.70 29.73
CA ASN A 538 8.27 0.80 30.50
C ASN A 538 8.19 1.80 31.63
N PHE A 539 6.98 2.34 31.90
CA PHE A 539 6.63 3.25 32.99
C PHE A 539 7.32 4.61 33.01
N GLU A 540 8.12 4.93 31.98
CA GLU A 540 8.87 6.19 31.87
C GLU A 540 8.05 7.37 31.30
N SER A 541 6.86 7.09 30.74
CA SER A 541 6.04 8.10 30.07
C SER A 541 5.03 8.81 30.96
N TYR A 542 4.83 8.37 32.20
CA TYR A 542 3.83 8.92 33.11
C TYR A 542 4.40 10.04 33.98
N ALA A 543 3.69 11.14 34.06
CA ALA A 543 4.11 12.29 34.87
C ALA A 543 3.92 12.06 36.38
N ASP A 544 2.93 11.28 36.79
CA ASP A 544 2.62 10.97 38.18
C ASP A 544 1.75 9.70 38.34
N ASP A 545 1.49 9.32 39.60
CA ASP A 545 0.66 8.14 39.93
C ASP A 545 -0.79 8.23 39.40
N ALA A 546 -1.32 9.43 39.24
CA ALA A 546 -2.69 9.62 38.80
C ALA A 546 -2.80 9.32 37.29
N GLU A 547 -1.80 9.68 36.52
CA GLU A 547 -1.71 9.36 35.08
C GLU A 547 -1.52 7.86 34.87
N LEU A 548 -0.63 7.21 35.63
CA LEU A 548 -0.47 5.76 35.60
C LEU A 548 -1.78 5.05 35.95
N ALA A 549 -2.45 5.46 37.05
CA ALA A 549 -3.71 4.86 37.49
C ALA A 549 -4.86 5.07 36.51
N ALA A 550 -4.82 6.14 35.69
CA ALA A 550 -5.77 6.38 34.61
C ALA A 550 -5.53 5.46 33.41
N ALA A 551 -4.27 5.13 33.12
CA ALA A 551 -3.90 4.22 32.03
C ALA A 551 -4.20 2.75 32.37
N TYR A 552 -4.18 2.38 33.65
CA TYR A 552 -4.41 1.04 34.15
C TYR A 552 -5.73 0.90 34.90
N HIS A 553 -6.77 0.47 34.21
CA HIS A 553 -8.10 0.31 34.80
C HIS A 553 -8.17 -0.90 35.71
N ARG A 554 -8.67 -0.69 36.90
CA ARG A 554 -8.81 -1.75 37.88
C ARG A 554 -9.91 -2.75 37.50
N ASN A 555 -9.58 -4.03 37.55
CA ASN A 555 -10.47 -5.17 37.37
C ASN A 555 -10.51 -6.03 38.64
N SER A 556 -11.42 -5.75 39.56
CA SER A 556 -11.68 -6.62 40.70
C SER A 556 -13.04 -6.32 41.32
N SER A 557 -13.66 -7.36 41.86
CA SER A 557 -14.92 -7.24 42.60
C SER A 557 -14.71 -7.61 44.07
N GLY A 558 -14.70 -6.60 44.92
CA GLY A 558 -14.57 -6.80 46.40
C GLY A 558 -13.14 -6.87 46.94
N ASP A 559 -12.14 -7.01 46.09
CA ASP A 559 -10.70 -6.98 46.40
C ASP A 559 -10.12 -5.61 46.05
N SER A 560 -8.93 -5.27 46.49
CA SER A 560 -8.34 -3.95 46.22
C SER A 560 -7.00 -4.07 45.50
N LEU A 561 -6.78 -3.16 44.57
CA LEU A 561 -5.53 -2.98 43.86
C LEU A 561 -5.20 -1.50 43.76
N THR A 562 -3.96 -1.15 43.99
CA THR A 562 -3.42 0.18 43.74
C THR A 562 -2.17 0.05 42.88
N VAL A 563 -2.08 0.85 41.82
CA VAL A 563 -0.87 1.00 41.01
C VAL A 563 -0.29 2.39 41.22
N SER A 564 1.03 2.49 41.34
CA SER A 564 1.76 3.75 41.48
C SER A 564 3.16 3.61 40.83
N LEU A 565 3.79 4.74 40.52
CA LEU A 565 5.18 4.78 40.08
C LEU A 565 6.09 4.54 41.27
N ASP A 566 7.14 3.78 41.09
CA ASP A 566 8.16 3.51 42.11
C ASP A 566 9.56 3.72 41.54
N ALA A 567 10.28 4.69 42.08
CA ALA A 567 11.64 5.03 41.69
C ALA A 567 12.71 4.25 42.45
N GLU A 568 12.36 3.62 43.59
CA GLU A 568 13.32 2.89 44.42
C GLU A 568 13.60 1.49 43.85
N HIS A 569 12.59 0.88 43.19
CA HIS A 569 12.66 -0.49 42.68
C HIS A 569 12.67 -0.54 41.13
N ALA A 570 12.98 0.55 40.42
CA ALA A 570 13.09 0.49 38.97
C ALA A 570 14.16 -0.54 38.57
N LYS A 571 13.81 -1.44 37.64
CA LYS A 571 14.73 -2.41 37.04
C LYS A 571 15.62 -1.73 36.01
N ASN A 572 14.99 -0.94 35.14
CA ASN A 572 15.63 -0.10 34.14
C ASN A 572 14.98 1.30 34.18
N GLY A 573 15.65 2.30 33.62
CA GLY A 573 15.12 3.67 33.63
C GLY A 573 15.01 4.30 35.02
N ASN A 574 13.92 5.07 35.23
CA ASN A 574 13.66 5.84 36.46
C ASN A 574 12.53 5.27 37.31
N TYR A 575 11.60 4.55 36.72
CA TYR A 575 10.37 4.11 37.37
C TYR A 575 10.03 2.65 37.01
N ALA A 576 9.45 1.94 37.98
CA ALA A 576 8.72 0.69 37.81
C ALA A 576 7.26 0.90 38.24
N MET A 577 6.34 0.06 37.80
CA MET A 577 4.98 0.01 38.33
C MET A 577 4.94 -0.77 39.63
N LYS A 578 4.63 -0.11 40.75
CA LYS A 578 4.28 -0.74 42.00
C LYS A 578 2.84 -1.22 41.96
N TYR A 579 2.63 -2.53 42.18
CA TYR A 579 1.35 -3.22 42.11
C TYR A 579 0.98 -3.72 43.52
N GLU A 580 0.23 -2.94 44.31
CA GLU A 580 -0.20 -3.28 45.67
C GLU A 580 -1.57 -3.95 45.64
N TYR A 581 -1.60 -5.24 45.96
CA TYR A 581 -2.83 -6.02 45.93
C TYR A 581 -3.33 -6.41 47.31
N SER A 582 -4.67 -6.54 47.44
CA SER A 582 -5.30 -7.10 48.64
C SER A 582 -6.49 -7.96 48.23
N VAL A 583 -6.32 -9.26 48.30
CA VAL A 583 -7.34 -10.27 48.03
C VAL A 583 -8.03 -10.62 49.35
N ALA A 584 -9.32 -10.30 49.47
CA ALA A 584 -10.11 -10.48 50.68
C ALA A 584 -10.53 -11.95 50.87
N ASP A 585 -10.70 -12.37 52.13
CA ASP A 585 -11.32 -13.65 52.46
C ASP A 585 -12.79 -13.65 52.05
N GLY A 586 -13.20 -14.54 51.17
CA GLY A 586 -14.54 -14.58 50.59
C GLY A 586 -14.81 -13.53 49.51
N GLY A 587 -13.79 -12.83 49.00
CA GLY A 587 -13.84 -11.95 47.84
C GLY A 587 -13.85 -12.72 46.51
N ALA A 588 -13.57 -12.03 45.38
CA ALA A 588 -13.47 -12.65 44.05
C ALA A 588 -12.30 -13.64 43.90
N GLY A 589 -11.33 -13.56 44.83
CA GLY A 589 -10.14 -14.39 44.83
C GLY A 589 -9.03 -13.88 43.94
N TYR A 590 -9.22 -12.73 43.30
CA TYR A 590 -8.23 -12.08 42.45
C TYR A 590 -8.42 -10.55 42.46
N CYS A 591 -7.38 -9.86 42.10
CA CYS A 591 -7.46 -8.46 41.64
C CYS A 591 -6.53 -8.24 40.47
N GLY A 592 -6.84 -7.31 39.62
CA GLY A 592 -6.09 -7.06 38.38
C GLY A 592 -6.30 -5.68 37.83
N THR A 593 -5.51 -5.40 36.81
CA THR A 593 -5.57 -4.13 36.08
C THR A 593 -5.40 -4.36 34.59
N THR A 594 -5.98 -3.49 33.79
CA THR A 594 -6.02 -3.57 32.33
C THR A 594 -5.55 -2.24 31.73
N LYS A 595 -4.67 -2.33 30.74
CA LYS A 595 -4.24 -1.24 29.89
C LYS A 595 -4.86 -1.39 28.51
N LYS A 596 -5.45 -0.32 27.98
CA LYS A 596 -5.92 -0.28 26.59
C LYS A 596 -4.76 0.01 25.64
N LEU A 597 -4.73 -0.71 24.53
CA LEU A 597 -3.65 -0.67 23.52
C LEU A 597 -4.08 -0.06 22.18
N ASN A 598 -5.36 0.34 22.06
CA ASN A 598 -5.90 1.01 20.87
C ASN A 598 -5.58 0.32 19.53
N GLY A 599 -5.69 -1.01 19.50
CA GLY A 599 -5.44 -1.78 18.28
C GLY A 599 -3.97 -1.99 17.95
N ALA A 600 -3.14 -2.28 18.93
CA ALA A 600 -1.69 -2.49 18.75
C ALA A 600 -1.39 -3.65 17.80
N ASP A 601 -0.40 -3.47 16.94
CA ASP A 601 0.11 -4.52 16.04
C ASP A 601 1.25 -5.29 16.72
N TRP A 602 0.98 -6.55 17.05
CA TRP A 602 1.94 -7.48 17.65
C TRP A 602 2.46 -8.53 16.64
N THR A 603 2.13 -8.38 15.37
CA THR A 603 2.62 -9.29 14.33
C THR A 603 4.15 -9.25 14.24
N GLY A 604 4.74 -10.41 13.98
CA GLY A 604 6.21 -10.53 13.88
C GLY A 604 6.94 -10.66 15.22
N PHE A 605 6.22 -10.71 16.35
CA PHE A 605 6.78 -11.04 17.66
C PHE A 605 6.39 -12.45 18.08
N ASP A 606 7.20 -13.09 18.93
CA ASP A 606 7.00 -14.46 19.37
C ASP A 606 6.24 -14.54 20.69
N GLY A 607 6.19 -13.46 21.48
CA GLY A 607 5.52 -13.44 22.75
C GLY A 607 5.66 -12.14 23.55
N ILE A 608 5.16 -12.17 24.77
CA ILE A 608 5.21 -11.08 25.75
C ILE A 608 6.33 -11.36 26.75
N HIS A 609 7.09 -10.32 27.10
CA HIS A 609 8.03 -10.38 28.22
C HIS A 609 7.78 -9.25 29.21
N PHE A 610 8.19 -9.44 30.45
CA PHE A 610 8.22 -8.40 31.49
C PHE A 610 9.20 -8.77 32.59
N TRP A 611 9.67 -7.76 33.31
CA TRP A 611 10.37 -7.98 34.57
C TRP A 611 9.39 -7.89 35.73
N ILE A 612 9.54 -8.77 36.72
CA ILE A 612 8.77 -8.75 37.95
C ILE A 612 9.68 -8.93 39.19
N LEU A 613 9.45 -8.09 40.16
CA LEU A 613 10.03 -8.28 41.51
C LEU A 613 8.88 -8.70 42.44
N SER A 614 8.87 -9.95 42.86
CA SER A 614 7.82 -10.53 43.70
C SER A 614 8.02 -10.24 45.17
N ASP A 615 6.94 -10.33 45.92
CA ASP A 615 6.91 -10.16 47.37
C ASP A 615 7.24 -11.45 48.13
N GLY A 616 7.62 -12.52 47.43
CA GLY A 616 7.89 -13.82 48.01
C GLY A 616 6.66 -14.62 48.46
N SER A 617 5.46 -14.16 48.10
CA SER A 617 4.19 -14.83 48.43
C SER A 617 3.98 -16.14 47.66
N ASN A 618 4.77 -16.41 46.64
CA ASN A 618 4.64 -17.54 45.74
C ASN A 618 3.23 -17.59 45.07
N ARG A 619 2.68 -16.43 44.79
CA ARG A 619 1.38 -16.25 44.15
C ARG A 619 1.57 -16.17 42.64
N ASP A 620 0.76 -16.95 41.91
CA ASP A 620 0.78 -16.88 40.44
C ASP A 620 0.28 -15.50 39.94
N THR A 621 0.84 -15.03 38.83
CA THR A 621 0.31 -13.94 38.06
C THR A 621 -0.33 -14.44 36.78
N THR A 622 -1.45 -13.85 36.36
CA THR A 622 -2.10 -14.16 35.08
C THR A 622 -1.95 -12.97 34.16
N ILE A 623 -1.40 -13.21 32.99
CA ILE A 623 -1.32 -12.25 31.90
C ILE A 623 -2.44 -12.57 30.93
N GLN A 624 -3.20 -11.57 30.54
CA GLN A 624 -4.30 -11.70 29.58
C GLN A 624 -4.22 -10.60 28.54
N PHE A 625 -4.62 -10.89 27.32
CA PHE A 625 -4.85 -9.85 26.30
C PHE A 625 -6.11 -10.16 25.49
N ILE A 626 -6.68 -9.11 24.89
CA ILE A 626 -7.78 -9.22 23.93
C ILE A 626 -7.16 -8.99 22.57
N ASP A 627 -7.26 -10.00 21.70
CA ASP A 627 -6.68 -9.99 20.38
C ASP A 627 -7.47 -9.13 19.38
N GLY A 628 -6.97 -8.98 18.14
CA GLY A 628 -7.62 -8.18 17.10
C GLY A 628 -8.99 -8.71 16.64
N ALA A 629 -9.32 -9.96 16.96
CA ALA A 629 -10.65 -10.55 16.72
C ALA A 629 -11.58 -10.45 17.95
N GLY A 630 -11.15 -9.79 19.02
CA GLY A 630 -11.92 -9.65 20.26
C GLY A 630 -11.90 -10.89 21.15
N ALA A 631 -11.00 -11.86 20.90
CA ALA A 631 -10.87 -13.07 21.69
C ALA A 631 -9.94 -12.84 22.90
N TYR A 632 -10.30 -13.44 24.04
CA TYR A 632 -9.56 -13.31 25.30
C TYR A 632 -8.55 -14.46 25.43
N TRP A 633 -7.27 -14.12 25.49
CA TRP A 633 -6.16 -15.06 25.64
C TRP A 633 -5.46 -14.86 26.98
N GLU A 634 -5.20 -15.93 27.72
CA GLU A 634 -4.54 -15.87 29.03
C GLU A 634 -3.41 -16.87 29.18
N SER A 635 -2.42 -16.51 30.00
CA SER A 635 -1.36 -17.38 30.47
C SER A 635 -1.12 -17.17 31.96
N ILE A 636 -1.02 -18.25 32.70
CA ILE A 636 -0.76 -18.24 34.17
C ILE A 636 0.73 -18.48 34.38
N GLN A 637 1.38 -17.54 35.04
CA GLN A 637 2.81 -17.61 35.34
C GLN A 637 3.06 -17.85 36.83
N HIS A 638 3.89 -18.81 37.12
CA HIS A 638 4.30 -19.09 38.47
C HIS A 638 5.51 -18.21 38.83
N VAL A 639 5.28 -17.19 39.66
CA VAL A 639 6.31 -16.27 40.10
C VAL A 639 7.00 -16.89 41.30
N THR A 640 8.27 -17.22 41.17
CA THR A 640 9.02 -17.85 42.23
C THR A 640 9.23 -16.92 43.42
N ALA A 641 9.40 -17.51 44.63
CA ALA A 641 9.65 -16.75 45.86
C ALA A 641 11.07 -16.17 45.96
N GLU A 642 11.81 -16.08 44.87
CA GLU A 642 13.17 -15.57 44.86
C GLU A 642 13.22 -14.07 45.14
N THR A 643 14.21 -13.65 45.90
CA THR A 643 14.44 -12.22 46.18
C THR A 643 15.26 -11.59 45.06
N GLY A 644 14.58 -10.92 44.13
CA GLY A 644 15.23 -10.21 43.01
C GLY A 644 14.34 -10.13 41.79
N TRP A 645 14.74 -9.31 40.85
CA TRP A 645 14.06 -9.16 39.59
C TRP A 645 14.16 -10.43 38.76
N GLN A 646 13.04 -10.89 38.23
CA GLN A 646 12.92 -12.07 37.36
C GLN A 646 12.37 -11.60 36.00
N GLU A 647 12.99 -12.02 34.91
CA GLU A 647 12.43 -11.88 33.57
C GLU A 647 11.48 -13.04 33.31
N VAL A 648 10.26 -12.72 32.92
CA VAL A 648 9.23 -13.67 32.47
C VAL A 648 9.03 -13.50 30.99
N LYS A 649 9.20 -14.57 30.21
CA LYS A 649 8.90 -14.62 28.77
C LYS A 649 7.78 -15.61 28.51
N ILE A 650 6.74 -15.21 27.81
CA ILE A 650 5.56 -16.01 27.53
C ILE A 650 5.36 -16.03 26.01
N PRO A 651 5.68 -17.13 25.32
CA PRO A 651 5.39 -17.25 23.90
C PRO A 651 3.88 -17.22 23.65
N PHE A 652 3.44 -16.68 22.52
CA PHE A 652 2.00 -16.64 22.20
C PHE A 652 1.36 -18.02 22.14
N SER A 653 2.13 -19.07 21.84
CA SER A 653 1.69 -20.48 21.92
C SER A 653 1.27 -20.94 23.31
N ASP A 654 1.72 -20.29 24.38
CA ASP A 654 1.45 -20.64 25.78
C ASP A 654 0.21 -19.93 26.35
N PHE A 655 -0.41 -19.08 25.54
CA PHE A 655 -1.68 -18.47 25.85
C PHE A 655 -2.83 -19.39 25.48
N ARG A 656 -3.83 -19.44 26.33
CA ARG A 656 -5.04 -20.26 26.15
C ARG A 656 -6.24 -19.36 25.94
N LEU A 657 -7.07 -19.73 24.94
CA LEU A 657 -8.34 -19.08 24.70
C LEU A 657 -9.30 -19.25 25.87
N GLN A 658 -9.90 -18.17 26.33
CA GLN A 658 -10.95 -18.21 27.34
C GLN A 658 -12.29 -18.64 26.70
N GLN A 659 -13.07 -19.46 27.46
CA GLN A 659 -14.28 -20.10 26.94
C GLN A 659 -15.46 -19.13 26.68
N TRP A 660 -15.36 -17.89 27.12
CA TRP A 660 -16.37 -16.86 26.88
C TRP A 660 -16.07 -15.98 25.67
N GLY A 661 -14.95 -16.20 24.98
CA GLY A 661 -14.58 -15.52 23.75
C GLY A 661 -15.07 -16.21 22.48
N THR A 662 -14.77 -15.61 21.33
CA THR A 662 -14.95 -16.25 20.03
C THR A 662 -14.03 -17.46 19.88
N ALA A 663 -14.49 -18.51 19.19
CA ALA A 663 -13.67 -19.69 18.96
C ALA A 663 -12.52 -19.35 17.98
N ALA A 664 -11.28 -19.46 18.44
CA ALA A 664 -10.09 -19.27 17.63
C ALA A 664 -9.03 -20.32 18.01
N GLU A 665 -8.20 -20.74 17.07
CA GLU A 665 -7.12 -21.70 17.33
C GLU A 665 -5.80 -21.00 17.71
N THR A 666 -5.58 -19.80 17.17
CA THR A 666 -4.42 -18.95 17.43
C THR A 666 -4.86 -17.49 17.60
N PRO A 667 -4.14 -16.67 18.36
CA PRO A 667 -4.49 -15.26 18.51
C PRO A 667 -4.27 -14.45 17.23
N THR A 668 -5.17 -13.51 16.97
CA THR A 668 -5.03 -12.49 15.94
C THR A 668 -4.19 -11.36 16.50
N LEU A 669 -2.93 -11.28 16.11
CA LEU A 669 -1.94 -10.38 16.71
C LEU A 669 -1.96 -8.95 16.14
N ASN A 670 -2.65 -8.70 15.03
CA ASN A 670 -2.92 -7.36 14.53
C ASN A 670 -4.21 -6.83 15.16
N GLY A 671 -4.15 -5.65 15.75
CA GLY A 671 -5.32 -5.02 16.37
C GLY A 671 -5.56 -5.40 17.83
N VAL A 672 -4.53 -5.79 18.59
CA VAL A 672 -4.66 -6.14 20.01
C VAL A 672 -5.15 -4.93 20.81
N SER A 673 -6.28 -5.10 21.50
CA SER A 673 -7.01 -3.98 22.11
C SER A 673 -6.69 -3.76 23.59
N GLU A 674 -6.37 -4.80 24.34
CA GLU A 674 -6.15 -4.72 25.78
C GLU A 674 -5.06 -5.69 26.26
N TYR A 675 -4.34 -5.27 27.31
CA TYR A 675 -3.39 -6.07 28.07
C TYR A 675 -3.73 -6.00 29.55
N SER A 676 -3.76 -7.13 30.23
CA SER A 676 -4.16 -7.21 31.66
C SER A 676 -3.19 -8.02 32.49
N ILE A 677 -3.02 -7.61 33.75
CA ILE A 677 -2.25 -8.31 34.78
C ILE A 677 -3.19 -8.62 35.94
N TYR A 678 -3.26 -9.89 36.36
CA TYR A 678 -4.04 -10.32 37.49
C TYR A 678 -3.17 -11.03 38.53
N THR A 679 -3.55 -10.92 39.83
CA THR A 679 -3.10 -11.89 40.81
C THR A 679 -3.68 -13.26 40.48
N GLY A 680 -2.89 -14.30 40.50
CA GLY A 680 -3.34 -15.66 40.13
C GLY A 680 -4.48 -16.16 41.00
N GLN A 681 -5.29 -17.05 40.40
CA GLN A 681 -6.51 -17.59 41.01
C GLN A 681 -6.25 -18.72 42.00
N ASN A 682 -5.18 -18.73 42.72
CA ASN A 682 -4.99 -19.76 43.77
C ASN A 682 -5.86 -19.51 45.02
N GLY A 683 -6.79 -18.54 44.99
CA GLY A 683 -7.88 -18.35 45.92
C GLY A 683 -7.50 -17.98 47.34
N ASN A 684 -6.21 -17.84 47.61
CA ASN A 684 -5.74 -17.52 48.96
C ASN A 684 -5.88 -16.01 49.22
N PRO A 685 -6.62 -15.61 50.28
CA PRO A 685 -6.63 -14.24 50.72
C PRO A 685 -5.23 -13.79 51.13
N GLY A 686 -4.94 -12.51 50.99
CA GLY A 686 -3.64 -11.96 51.33
C GLY A 686 -3.37 -10.62 50.70
N THR A 687 -2.41 -9.92 51.24
CA THR A 687 -1.91 -8.66 50.71
C THR A 687 -0.46 -8.78 50.37
N GLY A 688 -0.06 -8.04 49.31
CA GLY A 688 1.32 -8.01 48.89
C GLY A 688 1.62 -6.89 47.93
N VAL A 689 2.88 -6.82 47.53
CA VAL A 689 3.36 -5.81 46.59
C VAL A 689 4.27 -6.49 45.58
N TRP A 690 3.93 -6.33 44.32
CA TRP A 690 4.81 -6.66 43.17
C TRP A 690 5.28 -5.38 42.52
N TYR A 691 6.39 -5.46 41.82
CA TYR A 691 6.85 -4.40 40.94
C TYR A 691 7.01 -5.00 39.53
N PHE A 692 6.50 -4.28 38.54
CA PHE A 692 6.64 -4.63 37.12
C PHE A 692 7.46 -3.59 36.41
N ASP A 693 8.27 -4.01 35.47
CA ASP A 693 9.06 -3.13 34.64
C ASP A 693 9.26 -3.73 33.23
N ASP A 694 9.51 -2.90 32.24
CA ASP A 694 9.79 -3.26 30.84
C ASP A 694 8.82 -4.33 30.30
N ILE A 695 7.54 -4.06 30.39
CA ILE A 695 6.54 -4.92 29.76
C ILE A 695 6.62 -4.70 28.25
N GLY A 696 6.87 -5.75 27.50
CA GLY A 696 7.08 -5.65 26.05
C GLY A 696 6.86 -6.94 25.29
N LEU A 697 7.10 -6.86 24.00
CA LEU A 697 7.09 -7.97 23.06
C LEU A 697 8.53 -8.40 22.78
N TYR A 698 8.77 -9.69 22.61
CA TYR A 698 10.08 -10.22 22.25
C TYR A 698 10.02 -11.04 20.98
N GLN A 699 11.15 -11.13 20.29
CA GLN A 699 11.42 -12.09 19.23
C GLN A 699 12.51 -13.04 19.73
N ASP A 700 12.21 -14.34 19.86
CA ASP A 700 13.22 -15.35 20.12
C ASP A 700 13.87 -15.75 18.81
N GLY A 701 15.07 -15.18 18.59
CA GLY A 701 15.94 -15.63 17.53
C GLY A 701 15.23 -15.75 16.18
N ALA A 702 14.88 -14.63 15.56
CA ALA A 702 14.88 -14.63 14.13
C ALA A 702 16.27 -15.14 13.75
N THR A 703 16.38 -16.36 13.26
CA THR A 703 17.53 -16.75 12.45
C THR A 703 17.49 -15.74 11.31
N VAL A 704 18.32 -14.71 11.43
CA VAL A 704 18.59 -13.83 10.30
C VAL A 704 19.01 -14.81 9.21
N PRO A 705 18.30 -14.92 8.07
CA PRO A 705 18.68 -15.85 7.03
C PRO A 705 20.14 -15.60 6.69
N ASP A 706 20.91 -16.67 6.46
CA ASP A 706 22.30 -16.51 6.04
C ASP A 706 22.39 -15.59 4.83
N ALA A 707 23.53 -14.94 4.63
CA ALA A 707 23.74 -14.11 3.44
C ALA A 707 23.63 -14.97 2.18
N GLU A 708 23.05 -14.42 1.13
CA GLU A 708 22.77 -15.07 -0.14
C GLU A 708 23.43 -14.32 -1.29
N VAL A 709 23.86 -15.03 -2.34
CA VAL A 709 24.34 -14.46 -3.58
C VAL A 709 23.42 -14.84 -4.74
N VAL A 710 22.99 -13.84 -5.52
CA VAL A 710 22.07 -14.06 -6.66
C VAL A 710 22.73 -14.88 -7.77
N GLU A 711 24.00 -14.57 -8.08
CA GLU A 711 24.84 -15.33 -9.01
C GLU A 711 26.24 -15.44 -8.40
N SER A 712 26.72 -16.67 -8.17
CA SER A 712 28.02 -16.92 -7.52
C SER A 712 29.19 -16.98 -8.51
N SER A 713 28.97 -16.83 -9.80
CA SER A 713 30.03 -16.90 -10.83
C SER A 713 29.92 -15.79 -11.87
N ALA A 714 31.07 -15.29 -12.32
CA ALA A 714 31.15 -14.29 -13.37
C ALA A 714 32.36 -14.49 -14.25
N THR A 715 32.43 -13.81 -15.41
CA THR A 715 33.57 -13.84 -16.30
C THR A 715 34.14 -12.44 -16.46
N PHE A 716 35.47 -12.33 -16.32
CA PHE A 716 36.23 -11.13 -16.66
C PHE A 716 37.02 -11.35 -17.92
N SER A 717 36.87 -10.50 -18.95
CA SER A 717 37.60 -10.59 -20.18
C SER A 717 38.70 -9.53 -20.29
N LYS A 718 39.96 -9.92 -20.36
CA LYS A 718 41.09 -9.00 -20.60
C LYS A 718 41.03 -8.29 -21.95
N GLN A 719 40.18 -8.75 -22.89
CA GLN A 719 39.98 -8.09 -24.19
C GLN A 719 38.95 -6.95 -24.13
N ALA A 720 38.05 -7.01 -23.17
CA ALA A 720 37.05 -5.97 -22.90
C ALA A 720 36.92 -5.81 -21.37
N PRO A 721 37.94 -5.23 -20.74
CA PRO A 721 37.98 -5.17 -19.27
C PRO A 721 36.91 -4.23 -18.73
N ALA A 722 36.24 -4.71 -17.69
CA ALA A 722 35.22 -3.96 -16.94
C ALA A 722 35.16 -4.47 -15.50
N ASP A 723 34.62 -3.69 -14.59
CA ASP A 723 34.33 -4.15 -13.24
C ASP A 723 33.40 -5.39 -13.28
N VAL A 724 33.59 -6.29 -12.32
CA VAL A 724 32.69 -7.44 -12.13
C VAL A 724 31.88 -7.20 -10.88
N ILE A 725 30.56 -7.32 -10.98
CA ILE A 725 29.62 -7.01 -9.88
C ILE A 725 28.83 -8.26 -9.56
N PHE A 726 28.85 -8.64 -8.28
CA PHE A 726 27.96 -9.65 -7.70
C PHE A 726 26.88 -8.98 -6.87
N THR A 727 25.66 -9.51 -6.93
CA THR A 727 24.59 -9.08 -6.04
C THR A 727 24.51 -10.04 -4.85
N ILE A 728 24.79 -9.52 -3.64
CA ILE A 728 24.78 -10.28 -2.39
C ILE A 728 23.77 -9.67 -1.44
N ILE A 729 22.80 -10.46 -1.00
CA ILE A 729 21.81 -10.10 0.02
C ILE A 729 22.41 -10.47 1.37
N THR A 730 22.88 -9.49 2.12
CA THR A 730 23.58 -9.75 3.39
C THR A 730 22.66 -10.11 4.54
N ASN A 731 21.35 -9.93 4.41
CA ASN A 731 20.34 -10.14 5.44
C ASN A 731 20.71 -9.51 6.81
N GLY A 732 21.47 -8.41 6.80
CA GLY A 732 21.91 -7.70 8.00
C GLY A 732 23.22 -8.24 8.62
N HIS A 733 23.81 -9.30 8.06
CA HIS A 733 25.12 -9.77 8.51
C HIS A 733 26.24 -8.80 8.07
N ALA A 734 27.09 -8.43 9.02
CA ALA A 734 28.22 -7.55 8.74
C ALA A 734 29.30 -8.32 7.96
N VAL A 735 29.73 -7.76 6.82
CA VAL A 735 30.84 -8.29 6.02
C VAL A 735 32.15 -8.06 6.75
N THR A 736 32.95 -9.09 6.93
CA THR A 736 34.27 -9.01 7.60
C THR A 736 35.43 -8.80 6.61
N GLY A 737 35.17 -9.09 5.32
CA GLY A 737 36.14 -8.91 4.24
C GLY A 737 35.96 -9.88 3.09
N ILE A 738 36.77 -9.73 2.05
CA ILE A 738 36.86 -10.69 0.94
C ILE A 738 38.30 -11.23 0.89
N THR A 739 38.43 -12.55 0.74
CA THR A 739 39.73 -13.19 0.60
C THR A 739 39.80 -14.02 -0.67
N GLU A 740 40.99 -14.10 -1.29
CA GLU A 740 41.34 -15.02 -2.36
C GLU A 740 42.46 -15.93 -1.89
N GLU A 741 42.30 -17.24 -1.93
CA GLU A 741 43.28 -18.24 -1.42
C GLU A 741 43.76 -17.96 0.04
N GLY A 742 42.96 -17.28 0.83
CA GLY A 742 43.25 -16.90 2.23
C GLY A 742 43.95 -15.54 2.39
N GLU A 743 44.29 -14.87 1.30
CA GLU A 743 44.84 -13.50 1.33
C GLU A 743 43.72 -12.48 1.25
N ALA A 744 43.74 -11.47 2.11
CA ALA A 744 42.66 -10.46 2.18
C ALA A 744 42.79 -9.42 1.06
N LEU A 745 41.70 -9.18 0.34
CA LEU A 745 41.59 -8.08 -0.62
C LEU A 745 41.38 -6.74 0.12
N GLN A 746 41.88 -5.67 -0.47
CA GLN A 746 41.77 -4.35 0.07
C GLN A 746 40.55 -3.61 -0.46
N GLN A 747 39.57 -3.34 0.44
CA GLN A 747 38.37 -2.55 0.09
C GLN A 747 38.77 -1.12 -0.34
N GLY A 748 38.18 -0.64 -1.42
CA GLY A 748 38.46 0.65 -2.02
C GLY A 748 39.57 0.60 -3.07
N VAL A 749 40.36 -0.49 -3.14
CA VAL A 749 41.43 -0.71 -4.10
C VAL A 749 41.10 -1.90 -5.01
N ASP A 750 40.90 -3.08 -4.42
CA ASP A 750 40.68 -4.32 -5.16
C ASP A 750 39.20 -4.55 -5.41
N PHE A 751 38.35 -4.16 -4.44
CA PHE A 751 36.92 -4.23 -4.52
C PHE A 751 36.25 -3.07 -3.80
N ALA A 752 34.96 -2.88 -4.09
CA ALA A 752 34.07 -1.97 -3.37
C ALA A 752 32.72 -2.67 -3.09
N ILE A 753 32.17 -2.37 -1.94
CA ILE A 753 30.84 -2.86 -1.57
C ILE A 753 29.87 -1.67 -1.60
N ASN A 754 28.76 -1.81 -2.31
CA ASN A 754 27.74 -0.81 -2.51
C ASN A 754 26.34 -1.44 -2.29
N GLY A 755 25.87 -1.49 -1.02
CA GLY A 755 24.68 -2.23 -0.62
C GLY A 755 24.79 -3.72 -0.96
N SER A 756 23.85 -4.21 -1.72
CA SER A 756 23.92 -5.57 -2.23
C SER A 756 24.94 -5.76 -3.38
N GLN A 757 25.56 -4.71 -3.88
CA GLN A 757 26.51 -4.82 -4.98
C GLN A 757 27.96 -4.92 -4.48
N PHE A 758 28.59 -6.05 -4.69
CA PHE A 758 29.99 -6.33 -4.42
C PHE A 758 30.75 -6.25 -5.73
N ARG A 759 31.45 -5.15 -5.95
CA ARG A 759 32.14 -4.83 -7.17
C ARG A 759 33.63 -5.11 -7.05
N PHE A 760 34.15 -6.00 -7.89
CA PHE A 760 35.57 -6.19 -8.07
C PHE A 760 36.06 -5.20 -9.13
N ASN A 761 37.08 -4.40 -8.77
CA ASN A 761 37.57 -3.33 -9.64
C ASN A 761 38.32 -3.91 -10.86
N GLN A 762 38.08 -3.34 -12.02
CA GLN A 762 38.77 -3.70 -13.26
C GLN A 762 40.28 -3.73 -13.08
N SER A 763 40.83 -2.71 -12.43
CA SER A 763 42.27 -2.58 -12.20
C SER A 763 42.90 -3.74 -11.42
N TYR A 764 42.15 -4.33 -10.49
CA TYR A 764 42.51 -5.52 -9.74
C TYR A 764 42.40 -6.75 -10.62
N LEU A 765 41.30 -6.92 -11.31
CA LEU A 765 41.02 -8.07 -12.19
C LEU A 765 42.00 -8.21 -13.36
N GLU A 766 42.53 -7.09 -13.88
CA GLU A 766 43.58 -7.07 -14.92
C GLU A 766 44.90 -7.68 -14.44
N THR A 767 45.16 -7.66 -13.12
CA THR A 767 46.40 -8.21 -12.52
C THR A 767 46.38 -9.72 -12.40
N LEU A 768 45.20 -10.33 -12.41
CA LEU A 768 45.00 -11.76 -12.22
C LEU A 768 45.52 -12.59 -13.40
N SER A 769 45.91 -13.81 -13.14
CA SER A 769 46.23 -14.80 -14.20
C SER A 769 44.95 -15.24 -14.93
N GLU A 770 45.09 -15.79 -16.15
CA GLU A 770 44.00 -16.49 -16.80
C GLU A 770 43.62 -17.74 -16.01
N GLY A 771 42.34 -18.00 -15.83
CA GLY A 771 41.82 -19.11 -15.03
C GLY A 771 40.64 -18.73 -14.13
N VAL A 772 40.26 -19.67 -13.30
CA VAL A 772 39.20 -19.47 -12.31
C VAL A 772 39.81 -19.01 -10.99
N HIS A 773 39.30 -17.88 -10.51
CA HIS A 773 39.69 -17.30 -9.20
C HIS A 773 38.52 -17.45 -8.26
N THR A 774 38.77 -17.87 -7.02
CA THR A 774 37.73 -18.15 -6.03
C THR A 774 37.91 -17.22 -4.85
N TYR A 775 36.83 -16.54 -4.50
CA TYR A 775 36.77 -15.56 -3.43
C TYR A 775 35.83 -16.04 -2.33
N HIS A 776 36.19 -15.78 -1.09
CA HIS A 776 35.37 -15.99 0.08
C HIS A 776 34.98 -14.63 0.63
N VAL A 777 33.67 -14.36 0.67
CA VAL A 777 33.10 -13.19 1.32
C VAL A 777 32.76 -13.59 2.74
N GLY A 778 33.53 -13.11 3.70
CA GLY A 778 33.39 -13.43 5.12
C GLY A 778 32.31 -12.59 5.80
N PHE A 779 31.59 -13.19 6.73
CA PHE A 779 30.58 -12.54 7.55
C PHE A 779 30.83 -12.77 9.04
N ALA A 780 30.35 -11.81 9.88
CA ALA A 780 30.55 -11.89 11.32
C ALA A 780 29.70 -12.97 12.00
N THR A 781 28.52 -13.30 11.44
CA THR A 781 27.47 -14.07 12.12
C THR A 781 26.75 -15.10 11.25
N CYS A 782 27.20 -15.33 10.01
CA CYS A 782 26.72 -16.40 9.14
C CYS A 782 27.89 -17.04 8.36
N PRO A 783 27.70 -18.16 7.64
CA PRO A 783 28.72 -18.75 6.79
C PRO A 783 29.20 -17.84 5.67
N ASP A 784 30.47 -18.02 5.29
CA ASP A 784 31.08 -17.29 4.17
C ASP A 784 30.44 -17.70 2.83
N LEU A 785 30.20 -16.73 1.94
CA LEU A 785 29.80 -16.97 0.57
C LEU A 785 31.04 -17.19 -0.32
N VAL A 786 30.90 -18.08 -1.30
CA VAL A 786 31.94 -18.37 -2.28
C VAL A 786 31.55 -17.81 -3.64
N LEU A 787 32.41 -16.94 -4.18
CA LEU A 787 32.26 -16.35 -5.52
C LEU A 787 33.36 -16.87 -6.43
N THR A 788 33.09 -16.99 -7.71
CA THR A 788 34.10 -17.36 -8.72
C THR A 788 34.14 -16.35 -9.86
N ILE A 789 35.34 -15.93 -10.26
CA ILE A 789 35.55 -15.09 -11.44
C ILE A 789 36.46 -15.85 -12.41
N THR A 790 35.99 -16.13 -13.61
CA THR A 790 36.81 -16.74 -14.68
C THR A 790 37.47 -15.64 -15.50
N VAL A 791 38.77 -15.52 -15.39
CA VAL A 791 39.58 -14.57 -16.16
C VAL A 791 39.98 -15.18 -17.49
N THR A 792 39.57 -14.53 -18.61
CA THR A 792 39.85 -14.97 -19.98
C THR A 792 40.85 -14.04 -20.66
N GLY A 793 41.81 -14.63 -21.40
CA GLY A 793 42.97 -13.92 -21.83
C GLY A 793 42.87 -13.10 -23.11
N SER A 794 43.87 -12.23 -23.27
CA SER A 794 44.19 -11.57 -24.48
C SER A 794 45.12 -12.49 -25.29
N THR A 795 44.84 -12.82 -26.55
CA THR A 795 45.81 -13.45 -27.45
C THR A 795 47.01 -12.53 -27.58
N VAL A 796 48.09 -12.85 -26.91
CA VAL A 796 49.40 -12.22 -27.18
C VAL A 796 49.83 -12.67 -28.55
N THR A 797 49.69 -11.82 -29.55
CA THR A 797 50.39 -11.98 -30.84
C THR A 797 51.86 -11.63 -30.57
N THR A 798 52.71 -12.62 -30.32
CA THR A 798 54.18 -12.49 -30.42
C THR A 798 54.54 -12.22 -31.88
N THR A 799 54.88 -10.98 -32.18
CA THR A 799 55.46 -10.57 -33.46
C THR A 799 56.91 -11.03 -33.46
N GLU A 800 57.20 -12.21 -34.03
CA GLU A 800 58.54 -12.53 -34.53
C GLU A 800 58.70 -11.89 -35.88
N THR A 801 59.65 -10.97 -35.94
CA THR A 801 60.15 -10.32 -37.17
C THR A 801 61.03 -11.29 -37.90
N THR A 802 60.64 -11.80 -39.10
CA THR A 802 61.55 -12.28 -40.11
C THR A 802 61.10 -11.82 -41.50
N THR A 803 62.03 -11.21 -42.15
CA THR A 803 62.12 -10.59 -43.47
C THR A 803 61.60 -11.41 -44.65
N GLU A 804 60.98 -10.64 -45.53
CA GLU A 804 60.50 -10.84 -46.94
C GLU A 804 61.39 -11.78 -47.86
N PRO A 805 60.92 -12.20 -49.09
CA PRO A 805 60.08 -11.42 -49.99
C PRO A 805 59.08 -12.22 -50.91
N SER A 806 58.07 -11.46 -51.35
CA SER A 806 57.50 -11.43 -52.75
C SER A 806 56.99 -12.71 -53.48
N GLU A 807 55.73 -12.73 -53.81
CA GLU A 807 55.14 -12.46 -55.15
C GLU A 807 53.61 -12.66 -55.15
N THR A 808 53.01 -11.66 -55.67
CA THR A 808 51.83 -11.48 -56.54
C THR A 808 51.02 -12.74 -56.92
N THR A 809 49.71 -12.71 -56.80
CA THR A 809 48.67 -12.64 -57.85
C THR A 809 47.24 -12.82 -57.31
N THR A 810 46.45 -11.79 -57.39
CA THR A 810 45.19 -11.52 -58.10
C THR A 810 44.01 -12.54 -58.04
N THR A 811 42.90 -11.98 -57.70
CA THR A 811 41.56 -12.12 -58.31
C THR A 811 40.68 -13.24 -57.77
N THR A 812 39.45 -13.05 -57.29
CA THR A 812 38.27 -12.41 -57.73
C THR A 812 37.06 -12.92 -56.86
N THR A 813 36.31 -12.01 -56.41
CA THR A 813 34.85 -11.97 -56.07
C THR A 813 34.04 -13.19 -56.55
N THR A 814 33.11 -13.65 -55.71
CA THR A 814 31.69 -13.66 -56.10
C THR A 814 30.78 -13.93 -54.92
N THR A 815 29.89 -13.01 -54.69
CA THR A 815 28.63 -13.03 -53.93
C THR A 815 27.66 -14.02 -54.57
N THR A 816 26.87 -14.75 -53.84
CA THR A 816 25.50 -15.08 -54.23
C THR A 816 24.63 -15.43 -53.06
N THR A 817 23.66 -14.57 -52.85
CA THR A 817 22.36 -14.74 -52.19
C THR A 817 21.51 -15.75 -52.93
N THR A 818 20.71 -16.55 -52.30
CA THR A 818 19.34 -16.86 -52.79
C THR A 818 18.45 -17.40 -51.66
N GLU A 819 17.33 -16.78 -51.60
CA GLU A 819 16.08 -17.08 -50.89
C GLU A 819 15.36 -18.31 -51.43
N THR A 820 14.28 -18.59 -50.66
CA THR A 820 12.96 -19.12 -51.06
C THR A 820 12.80 -20.65 -51.05
N THR A 821 11.76 -21.24 -50.59
CA THR A 821 10.35 -21.01 -50.41
C THR A 821 9.70 -22.31 -49.89
N SER A 822 8.67 -22.11 -49.06
CA SER A 822 7.55 -22.98 -48.75
C SER A 822 7.16 -24.11 -49.69
N THR A 823 6.60 -25.16 -49.13
CA THR A 823 5.25 -25.68 -49.55
C THR A 823 4.68 -26.68 -48.55
N GLU A 824 3.41 -26.45 -48.26
CA GLU A 824 2.44 -27.34 -47.62
C GLU A 824 2.28 -28.66 -48.36
N THR A 825 1.84 -29.70 -47.71
CA THR A 825 0.64 -30.49 -48.03
C THR A 825 0.38 -31.59 -47.01
N GLU A 826 -0.69 -31.46 -46.40
CA GLU A 826 -1.90 -32.25 -46.02
C GLU A 826 -1.83 -33.80 -46.10
N VAL A 827 -2.49 -34.35 -45.01
CA VAL A 827 -3.56 -35.34 -44.95
C VAL A 827 -3.19 -36.84 -45.14
N THR A 828 -3.44 -37.69 -44.22
CA THR A 828 -4.67 -38.40 -43.85
C THR A 828 -4.40 -39.58 -42.89
N THR A 829 -5.27 -39.66 -41.88
CA THR A 829 -6.04 -40.77 -41.32
C THR A 829 -5.48 -42.20 -41.28
N GLY A 830 -5.75 -42.80 -40.13
CA GLY A 830 -6.11 -44.23 -39.99
C GLY A 830 -5.54 -44.91 -38.76
N SER A 831 -6.24 -44.96 -37.69
CA SER A 831 -7.05 -46.06 -37.17
C SER A 831 -6.33 -47.34 -36.74
N GLU A 832 -6.64 -47.63 -35.45
CA GLU A 832 -6.82 -48.93 -34.76
C GLU A 832 -5.61 -49.72 -34.31
N SER A 833 -5.54 -49.84 -33.00
CA SER A 833 -5.83 -51.01 -32.15
C SER A 833 -4.72 -52.05 -32.09
N GLU A 834 -4.16 -52.32 -30.95
CA GLU A 834 -4.47 -53.40 -30.03
C GLU A 834 -3.46 -53.52 -28.89
N THR A 835 -4.01 -53.79 -27.78
CA THR A 835 -3.52 -54.25 -26.52
C THR A 835 -2.39 -55.27 -26.57
N THR A 836 -1.36 -55.02 -25.75
CA THR A 836 -0.78 -56.14 -24.98
C THR A 836 -0.19 -55.67 -23.67
N THR A 837 -0.71 -56.18 -22.62
CA THR A 837 -0.20 -56.19 -21.25
C THR A 837 1.20 -56.80 -21.20
N THR A 838 2.12 -56.10 -20.53
CA THR A 838 3.17 -56.72 -19.72
C THR A 838 3.56 -55.79 -18.63
N THR A 839 3.33 -56.23 -17.42
CA THR A 839 3.93 -55.76 -16.18
C THR A 839 5.45 -55.80 -16.31
N THR A 840 6.12 -54.74 -15.89
CA THR A 840 7.29 -54.80 -14.97
C THR A 840 7.95 -53.42 -14.84
N ASP A 841 8.35 -53.20 -13.61
CA ASP A 841 9.41 -52.35 -13.11
C ASP A 841 9.06 -50.87 -12.82
N ALA A 842 9.16 -50.55 -11.54
CA ALA A 842 9.24 -49.26 -10.96
C ALA A 842 10.29 -48.42 -11.74
N ASP A 843 9.84 -47.34 -12.35
CA ASP A 843 10.67 -46.35 -12.98
C ASP A 843 11.48 -45.65 -11.88
N THR A 844 12.76 -45.95 -11.77
CA THR A 844 13.67 -45.39 -10.75
C THR A 844 14.20 -44.00 -11.10
N ASP A 845 13.65 -43.38 -12.15
CA ASP A 845 14.12 -42.10 -12.67
C ASP A 845 13.12 -40.93 -12.49
N THR A 846 11.99 -41.14 -11.81
CA THR A 846 11.01 -40.08 -11.57
C THR A 846 11.34 -39.37 -10.27
N ASN A 847 11.69 -38.09 -10.33
CA ASN A 847 11.86 -37.21 -9.18
C ASN A 847 10.58 -36.38 -9.03
N TYR A 848 9.57 -36.94 -8.37
CA TYR A 848 8.26 -36.30 -8.22
C TYR A 848 8.38 -34.93 -7.61
N GLY A 849 7.78 -33.93 -8.27
CA GLY A 849 7.78 -32.54 -7.86
C GLY A 849 8.85 -31.65 -8.48
N ASP A 850 9.92 -32.22 -9.03
CA ASP A 850 10.98 -31.49 -9.76
C ASP A 850 10.52 -31.23 -11.21
N VAL A 851 9.68 -30.23 -11.37
CA VAL A 851 9.00 -29.89 -12.64
C VAL A 851 9.91 -29.10 -13.57
N ASN A 852 10.83 -28.33 -13.00
CA ASN A 852 11.80 -27.53 -13.76
C ASN A 852 13.09 -28.28 -14.08
N LEU A 853 13.28 -29.46 -13.54
CA LEU A 853 14.41 -30.37 -13.71
C LEU A 853 15.75 -29.80 -13.18
N ASP A 854 15.71 -29.03 -12.10
CA ASP A 854 16.90 -28.49 -11.45
C ASP A 854 17.45 -29.38 -10.31
N GLY A 855 16.75 -30.45 -10.00
CA GLY A 855 17.12 -31.45 -8.98
C GLY A 855 16.61 -31.12 -7.57
N LYS A 856 15.79 -30.10 -7.41
CA LYS A 856 15.11 -29.72 -6.17
C LYS A 856 13.61 -29.81 -6.36
N VAL A 857 12.87 -29.75 -5.27
CA VAL A 857 11.41 -29.60 -5.30
C VAL A 857 11.06 -28.43 -4.42
N ASP A 858 10.75 -27.30 -5.04
CA ASP A 858 10.49 -26.04 -4.33
C ASP A 858 9.37 -25.19 -4.99
N LEU A 859 9.24 -23.95 -4.57
CA LEU A 859 8.20 -23.05 -5.07
C LEU A 859 8.32 -22.78 -6.59
N VAL A 860 9.54 -22.88 -7.16
CA VAL A 860 9.76 -22.64 -8.59
C VAL A 860 9.13 -23.75 -9.43
N ASP A 861 9.09 -24.98 -8.91
CA ASP A 861 8.40 -26.11 -9.54
C ASP A 861 6.89 -25.91 -9.54
N ALA A 862 6.33 -25.47 -8.43
CA ALA A 862 4.90 -25.16 -8.33
C ALA A 862 4.53 -24.01 -9.29
N ILE A 863 5.37 -22.99 -9.43
CA ILE A 863 5.20 -21.91 -10.42
C ILE A 863 5.30 -22.45 -11.84
N THR A 864 6.26 -23.34 -12.12
CA THR A 864 6.45 -23.95 -13.43
C THR A 864 5.26 -24.84 -13.81
N MET A 865 4.75 -25.61 -12.87
CA MET A 865 3.54 -26.38 -13.00
C MET A 865 2.33 -25.51 -13.36
N ASN A 866 2.11 -24.42 -12.60
CA ASN A 866 1.00 -23.51 -12.84
C ASN A 866 1.10 -22.80 -14.21
N LYS A 867 2.28 -22.43 -14.65
CA LYS A 867 2.50 -21.90 -16.00
C LYS A 867 2.16 -22.91 -17.09
N TYR A 868 2.46 -24.18 -16.88
CA TYR A 868 2.07 -25.25 -17.80
C TYR A 868 0.56 -25.43 -17.84
N LEU A 869 -0.13 -25.50 -16.68
CA LEU A 869 -1.59 -25.63 -16.61
C LEU A 869 -2.31 -24.43 -17.22
N ALA A 870 -1.71 -23.24 -17.12
CA ALA A 870 -2.20 -22.03 -17.77
C ALA A 870 -1.88 -21.97 -19.29
N GLY A 871 -1.22 -22.99 -19.86
CA GLY A 871 -0.85 -23.05 -21.29
C GLY A 871 0.25 -22.08 -21.71
N GLN A 872 0.98 -21.50 -20.74
CA GLN A 872 2.03 -20.53 -21.02
C GLN A 872 3.36 -21.16 -21.41
N ILE A 873 3.60 -22.40 -20.99
CA ILE A 873 4.80 -23.18 -21.33
C ILE A 873 4.43 -24.61 -21.67
N THR A 874 5.39 -25.35 -22.27
CA THR A 874 5.29 -26.80 -22.46
C THR A 874 6.35 -27.49 -21.62
N LEU A 875 6.03 -28.60 -20.99
CA LEU A 875 6.96 -29.43 -20.24
C LEU A 875 7.64 -30.45 -21.14
N SER A 876 8.86 -30.85 -20.80
CA SER A 876 9.53 -32.01 -21.39
C SER A 876 8.86 -33.31 -20.92
N GLU A 877 9.15 -34.44 -21.58
CA GLU A 877 8.61 -35.75 -21.17
C GLU A 877 9.01 -36.11 -19.72
N GLN A 878 10.22 -35.78 -19.28
CA GLN A 878 10.67 -36.01 -17.92
C GLN A 878 9.99 -35.07 -16.92
N ALA A 879 9.91 -33.78 -17.24
CA ALA A 879 9.21 -32.80 -16.41
C ALA A 879 7.72 -33.14 -16.25
N THR A 880 7.08 -33.68 -17.31
CA THR A 880 5.68 -34.14 -17.24
C THR A 880 5.51 -35.32 -16.30
N LYS A 881 6.47 -36.26 -16.27
CA LYS A 881 6.47 -37.38 -15.30
C LYS A 881 6.66 -36.91 -13.88
N ASN A 882 7.59 -35.98 -13.66
CA ASN A 882 7.88 -35.44 -12.36
C ASN A 882 6.72 -34.59 -11.80
N ALA A 883 5.93 -33.98 -12.70
CA ALA A 883 4.81 -33.10 -12.36
C ALA A 883 3.53 -33.86 -11.93
N ASP A 884 3.39 -35.14 -12.28
CA ASP A 884 2.26 -35.98 -11.82
C ASP A 884 2.51 -36.46 -10.37
N VAL A 885 2.39 -35.51 -9.46
CA VAL A 885 2.78 -35.71 -8.05
C VAL A 885 1.73 -36.43 -7.21
N ASN A 886 0.52 -36.63 -7.74
CA ASN A 886 -0.51 -37.48 -7.15
C ASN A 886 -0.56 -38.87 -7.79
N ALA A 887 0.26 -39.12 -8.83
CA ALA A 887 0.42 -40.36 -9.58
C ALA A 887 -0.90 -40.91 -10.18
N ASP A 888 -1.81 -39.98 -10.62
CA ASP A 888 -3.08 -40.38 -11.23
C ASP A 888 -2.99 -40.53 -12.75
N GLY A 889 -1.85 -40.19 -13.35
CA GLY A 889 -1.54 -40.31 -14.77
C GLY A 889 -2.03 -39.14 -15.63
N SER A 890 -2.48 -38.07 -14.99
CA SER A 890 -2.90 -36.84 -15.72
C SER A 890 -2.43 -35.60 -14.99
N LEU A 891 -2.00 -34.57 -15.70
CA LEU A 891 -1.60 -33.30 -15.08
C LEU A 891 -2.79 -32.35 -14.94
N GLY A 892 -3.02 -31.85 -13.72
CA GLY A 892 -4.14 -31.00 -13.42
C GLY A 892 -3.97 -30.16 -12.15
N ASP A 893 -5.03 -29.47 -11.74
CA ASP A 893 -5.06 -28.67 -10.51
C ASP A 893 -4.79 -29.51 -9.24
N GLY A 894 -5.07 -30.82 -9.30
CA GLY A 894 -4.77 -31.75 -8.22
C GLY A 894 -3.28 -31.86 -7.96
N ASP A 895 -2.46 -31.97 -9.00
CA ASP A 895 -1.01 -32.04 -8.90
C ASP A 895 -0.42 -30.74 -8.42
N SER A 896 -0.88 -29.61 -8.97
CA SER A 896 -0.44 -28.29 -8.53
C SER A 896 -0.74 -28.07 -7.03
N THR A 897 -1.93 -28.47 -6.58
CA THR A 897 -2.32 -28.37 -5.17
C THR A 897 -1.44 -29.27 -4.28
N THR A 898 -1.24 -30.52 -4.71
CA THR A 898 -0.42 -31.51 -3.98
C THR A 898 1.06 -31.06 -3.90
N LEU A 899 1.60 -30.55 -5.01
CA LEU A 899 2.96 -30.02 -5.05
C LEU A 899 3.10 -28.81 -4.11
N MET A 900 2.14 -27.90 -4.11
CA MET A 900 2.14 -26.75 -3.21
C MET A 900 2.04 -27.19 -1.74
N GLN A 901 1.23 -28.19 -1.41
CA GLN A 901 1.15 -28.74 -0.06
C GLN A 901 2.47 -29.35 0.41
N PHE A 902 3.21 -29.97 -0.52
CA PHE A 902 4.53 -30.51 -0.21
C PHE A 902 5.55 -29.38 0.02
N VAL A 903 5.58 -28.39 -0.85
CA VAL A 903 6.46 -27.22 -0.73
C VAL A 903 6.21 -26.45 0.58
N LEU A 904 4.94 -26.38 1.01
CA LEU A 904 4.55 -25.77 2.28
C LEU A 904 4.71 -26.70 3.50
N MET A 905 5.32 -27.89 3.32
CA MET A 905 5.52 -28.91 4.37
C MET A 905 4.21 -29.42 5.01
N MET A 906 3.08 -29.28 4.32
CA MET A 906 1.78 -29.80 4.78
C MET A 906 1.65 -31.31 4.58
N ILE A 907 2.38 -31.88 3.62
CA ILE A 907 2.50 -33.32 3.38
C ILE A 907 3.99 -33.71 3.37
N PRO A 908 4.37 -34.92 3.86
CA PRO A 908 5.78 -35.24 4.07
C PRO A 908 6.49 -35.84 2.86
N ASN A 909 5.78 -36.33 1.85
CA ASN A 909 6.37 -37.03 0.70
C ASN A 909 5.56 -36.83 -0.58
N LEU A 910 6.23 -37.00 -1.73
CA LEU A 910 5.64 -37.13 -3.07
C LEU A 910 6.06 -38.50 -3.65
N PRO A 911 5.20 -39.13 -4.47
CA PRO A 911 3.81 -38.77 -4.79
C PRO A 911 2.89 -38.98 -3.60
N ALA A 912 1.79 -38.21 -3.53
CA ALA A 912 0.85 -38.18 -2.41
C ALA A 912 -0.61 -38.45 -2.83
#